data_05b5873031f858fadb0cd1670b4bc3eb
#
_entry.id   05b5873031f858fadb0cd1670b4bc3eb
#
_cell.length_a   1.000
_cell.length_b   1.000
_cell.length_c   1.000
_cell.angle_alpha   90.00
_cell.angle_beta   90.00
_cell.angle_gamma   90.00
#
_symmetry.space_group_name_H-M   'P 1'
#
loop_
_entity.id
_entity.type
_entity.pdbx_description
1 polymer ?
#
loop_
_entity_poly.entity_id
_entity_poly.type
_entity_poly.pdbx_seq_one_letter_code
_entity_poly.pdbx_strand_id
1 'polypeptide(L)'
;MPNTTFYRLLFLTMIFGVSHVANAQEDPNLVAPTDPLTADQQVKQFHLPPGFEIQLIASDPEIGQPTNIQFDSQGRLWINSTLEYPYPVEGPGRDRLSFMEDTNGDGVPDRIQTFADGLNIPIGVASVHGSVIAYSIPSIDRFIDKDGDGKSDHRETLFKGFGFRDTHGMASSFRPWIDGWIYACHGFSNDSNIEGGNQSALTMNSGNTYRFRPDGSRLEQWTWGQVNPYGLAFDSWGNLFSADCHTKPAFMLLRGAYYHSFGKPHDGLGYGPEMIDHFHGSTGIAGIVAYDAKHFPAEFRGNLFIGNPVTGRVNRDRLDWHGSSPKAIELPDLISCDDRWFRPVDITLAPDGSLYIADFYNCIIGHYEVRLNHPRRDRERGRIWRLVYTGDDKSAQPAKPMPNLRMSDVKALIERLGDSNITVRVLATNELVDRVGQAAVGPVRQAIQDTDSTAQLRAHALWVIERLSGLAAAEVQSLAMDSDPLVRTHLVRALGTRKSLGDTRATILDRLTQHDHSTVVRAAAEVLGWHVDADNLTPLMDAWRASAPEDTHRIHQIRIALRNNLKELGDLPSRAGNFAEADAKSRLLDIALGISNADSAAFVFSVIKSFKDRHPRERDLYHYVCRYQTEDQLGEVYQVARQNTAGDIGRQLEVLRGLYQGIQERGKPIPEEELSWVTDVARTMIGSKDMVSCRTGLEFARDLRLSSLVPHFDELAGPNSAHPECRLTAMEALTAVDNQRAMNRFSEVLQSQSAPIELKRTVSEMLGRLKSPAGTELLSSLLRTAPGNYAVLLARGLSWSDHGGETLLRLIEEGKAAPDLLNDGVVAAEINVRVFDRKEERLATIRKTIPSPDEALKELIDQRRTSFESAVTDIEKGQTVFQKNCANCHQIGGQGAKIGPQLDGIGIRGFDRLLEDTLDPNRNVDQAFRRTNVVMADGSVLSGIIQRQEGAVLVLADSNGKELRIPESEIDERQESTLSPMPNDVAKLLPPADFFNLMAYLMSQQTQAPIRQ
;
A
#
# COMPACT_ATOMS: atom_id res chain seq x y z
N MET A 1 -46.97 9.45 46.26
CA MET A 1 -48.28 8.80 46.54
C MET A 1 -49.08 8.87 45.26
N PRO A 2 -49.81 7.87 44.95
CA PRO A 2 -49.47 6.54 44.51
C PRO A 2 -50.15 6.22 43.16
N ASN A 3 -49.72 5.19 42.43
CA ASN A 3 -50.63 4.06 42.18
C ASN A 3 -49.92 2.94 41.40
N THR A 4 -49.86 1.84 42.04
CA THR A 4 -49.65 0.51 41.57
C THR A 4 -50.81 0.04 40.70
N THR A 5 -50.52 -0.69 39.62
CA THR A 5 -51.47 -1.72 39.11
C THR A 5 -50.70 -2.88 38.49
N PHE A 6 -50.87 -4.05 39.07
CA PHE A 6 -50.55 -5.41 38.63
C PHE A 6 -51.10 -5.73 37.25
N TYR A 7 -50.33 -6.46 36.42
CA TYR A 7 -50.92 -7.44 35.49
C TYR A 7 -50.14 -8.75 35.47
N ARG A 8 -50.91 -9.81 35.48
CA ARG A 8 -50.52 -11.20 35.70
C ARG A 8 -49.88 -11.84 34.51
N LEU A 9 -48.99 -12.81 34.78
CA LEU A 9 -48.50 -13.90 33.94
C LEU A 9 -49.58 -14.50 33.04
N LEU A 10 -49.24 -14.64 31.72
CA LEU A 10 -49.77 -15.69 30.87
C LEU A 10 -48.58 -16.38 30.20
N PHE A 11 -48.33 -17.65 30.59
CA PHE A 11 -47.46 -18.57 29.88
C PHE A 11 -48.13 -18.95 28.57
N LEU A 12 -47.50 -18.57 27.44
CA LEU A 12 -47.74 -19.21 26.15
C LEU A 12 -46.46 -19.91 25.70
N THR A 13 -46.51 -21.22 25.69
CA THR A 13 -45.54 -22.11 25.09
C THR A 13 -45.49 -21.85 23.59
N MET A 14 -44.51 -21.12 23.11
CA MET A 14 -44.12 -21.10 21.71
C MET A 14 -43.11 -22.21 21.47
N ILE A 15 -43.49 -23.16 20.67
CA ILE A 15 -42.67 -24.19 20.04
C ILE A 15 -41.66 -23.46 19.16
N PHE A 16 -40.42 -23.44 19.57
CA PHE A 16 -39.30 -23.02 18.70
C PHE A 16 -39.11 -24.08 17.63
N GLY A 17 -39.63 -23.79 16.44
CA GLY A 17 -39.18 -24.48 15.24
C GLY A 17 -37.71 -24.06 15.01
N VAL A 18 -36.80 -24.99 15.22
CA VAL A 18 -35.42 -24.88 14.81
C VAL A 18 -35.41 -24.88 13.27
N SER A 19 -35.47 -23.69 12.68
CA SER A 19 -35.11 -23.54 11.28
C SER A 19 -33.62 -23.88 11.17
N HIS A 20 -33.30 -25.00 10.58
CA HIS A 20 -31.97 -25.30 10.08
C HIS A 20 -31.65 -24.22 9.03
N VAL A 21 -30.91 -23.21 9.42
CA VAL A 21 -30.19 -22.36 8.49
C VAL A 21 -29.18 -23.28 7.85
N ALA A 22 -29.40 -23.66 6.60
CA ALA A 22 -28.37 -24.33 5.81
C ALA A 22 -27.17 -23.38 5.77
N ASN A 23 -26.10 -23.72 6.48
CA ASN A 23 -24.83 -23.03 6.37
C ASN A 23 -24.39 -23.13 4.90
N ALA A 24 -24.31 -22.00 4.20
CA ALA A 24 -23.48 -21.93 3.02
C ALA A 24 -22.08 -22.37 3.45
N GLN A 25 -21.52 -23.36 2.75
CA GLN A 25 -20.21 -23.91 3.09
C GLN A 25 -19.21 -22.79 2.91
N GLU A 26 -18.62 -22.32 4.02
CA GLU A 26 -17.64 -21.25 4.04
C GLU A 26 -16.39 -21.73 3.31
N ASP A 27 -15.68 -20.82 2.60
CA ASP A 27 -14.42 -21.17 1.95
C ASP A 27 -13.42 -21.66 3.01
N PRO A 28 -12.97 -22.92 2.93
CA PRO A 28 -12.07 -23.47 3.92
C PRO A 28 -10.67 -22.83 3.93
N ASN A 29 -10.35 -21.99 2.93
CA ASN A 29 -9.11 -21.24 2.91
C ASN A 29 -9.22 -19.91 3.70
N LEU A 30 -10.41 -19.35 3.79
CA LEU A 30 -10.68 -18.11 4.51
C LEU A 30 -11.12 -18.36 5.96
N VAL A 31 -11.93 -19.42 6.16
CA VAL A 31 -12.37 -19.85 7.47
C VAL A 31 -11.97 -21.31 7.64
N ALA A 32 -10.97 -21.58 8.48
CA ALA A 32 -10.54 -22.95 8.72
C ALA A 32 -11.74 -23.82 9.12
N PRO A 33 -12.03 -24.94 8.44
CA PRO A 33 -13.23 -25.76 8.69
C PRO A 33 -13.13 -26.55 9.99
N THR A 34 -11.90 -26.67 10.53
CA THR A 34 -11.60 -27.45 11.73
C THR A 34 -11.87 -26.68 13.01
N ASP A 35 -12.06 -27.39 14.11
CA ASP A 35 -11.96 -26.85 15.45
C ASP A 35 -10.49 -26.61 15.81
N PRO A 36 -10.21 -25.72 16.82
CA PRO A 36 -8.84 -25.45 17.25
C PRO A 36 -8.22 -26.73 17.85
N LEU A 37 -6.97 -26.99 17.48
CA LEU A 37 -6.18 -28.08 18.04
C LEU A 37 -5.59 -27.65 19.39
N THR A 38 -5.33 -28.61 20.29
CA THR A 38 -4.43 -28.35 21.41
C THR A 38 -3.00 -28.10 20.91
N ALA A 39 -2.16 -27.46 21.72
CA ALA A 39 -0.76 -27.21 21.33
C ALA A 39 -0.01 -28.51 21.00
N ASP A 40 -0.20 -29.59 21.80
CA ASP A 40 0.39 -30.92 21.56
C ASP A 40 -0.10 -31.57 20.25
N GLN A 41 -1.31 -31.25 19.83
CA GLN A 41 -1.83 -31.72 18.54
C GLN A 41 -1.25 -30.92 17.39
N GLN A 42 -1.14 -29.57 17.55
CA GLN A 42 -0.61 -28.69 16.54
C GLN A 42 0.87 -28.94 16.27
N VAL A 43 1.69 -29.26 17.27
CA VAL A 43 3.12 -29.64 17.10
C VAL A 43 3.28 -30.73 16.03
N LYS A 44 2.34 -31.65 15.92
CA LYS A 44 2.39 -32.79 14.98
C LYS A 44 1.99 -32.38 13.56
N GLN A 45 1.48 -31.18 13.37
CA GLN A 45 1.03 -30.65 12.07
C GLN A 45 2.12 -29.83 11.38
N PHE A 46 3.22 -29.52 12.07
CA PHE A 46 4.32 -28.76 11.49
C PHE A 46 5.21 -29.65 10.63
N HIS A 47 5.59 -29.11 9.47
CA HIS A 47 6.60 -29.66 8.58
C HIS A 47 7.81 -28.73 8.61
N LEU A 48 8.96 -29.29 8.99
CA LEU A 48 10.21 -28.57 9.21
C LEU A 48 11.32 -29.18 8.35
N PRO A 49 12.38 -28.42 8.01
CA PRO A 49 13.57 -28.98 7.39
C PRO A 49 14.25 -30.00 8.34
N PRO A 50 15.05 -30.96 7.79
CA PRO A 50 15.78 -31.92 8.60
C PRO A 50 16.62 -31.26 9.70
N GLY A 51 16.64 -31.83 10.88
CA GLY A 51 17.40 -31.35 12.02
C GLY A 51 16.79 -30.18 12.78
N PHE A 52 15.59 -29.70 12.41
CA PHE A 52 14.88 -28.68 13.16
C PHE A 52 13.80 -29.27 14.06
N GLU A 53 13.58 -28.65 15.19
CA GLU A 53 12.50 -28.95 16.13
C GLU A 53 11.72 -27.66 16.48
N ILE A 54 10.40 -27.79 16.66
CA ILE A 54 9.54 -26.70 17.14
C ILE A 54 9.06 -27.01 18.55
N GLN A 55 9.11 -26.01 19.42
CA GLN A 55 8.78 -26.13 20.85
C GLN A 55 7.71 -25.10 21.21
N LEU A 56 6.73 -25.51 22.00
CA LEU A 56 5.76 -24.56 22.58
C LEU A 56 6.42 -23.78 23.73
N ILE A 57 6.26 -22.46 23.72
CA ILE A 57 6.77 -21.58 24.77
C ILE A 57 5.61 -21.04 25.62
N ALA A 58 4.53 -20.60 25.00
CA ALA A 58 3.34 -20.10 25.67
C ALA A 58 2.09 -20.38 24.83
N SER A 59 0.97 -20.52 25.49
CA SER A 59 -0.33 -20.66 24.82
C SER A 59 -1.46 -20.01 25.63
N ASP A 60 -2.64 -19.97 25.04
CA ASP A 60 -3.86 -19.63 25.76
C ASP A 60 -4.10 -20.61 26.94
N PRO A 61 -4.64 -20.16 28.08
CA PRO A 61 -5.11 -18.79 28.38
C PRO A 61 -4.05 -17.85 28.98
N GLU A 62 -2.78 -18.26 29.06
CA GLU A 62 -1.71 -17.44 29.65
C GLU A 62 -1.44 -16.19 28.83
N ILE A 63 -1.54 -16.30 27.49
CA ILE A 63 -1.48 -15.19 26.55
C ILE A 63 -2.77 -15.12 25.74
N GLY A 64 -3.13 -13.91 25.27
CA GLY A 64 -4.10 -13.72 24.20
C GLY A 64 -3.45 -13.87 22.82
N GLN A 65 -4.05 -13.31 21.79
CA GLN A 65 -3.48 -13.31 20.43
C GLN A 65 -2.22 -12.44 20.39
N PRO A 66 -1.01 -13.01 20.21
CA PRO A 66 0.23 -12.23 20.14
C PRO A 66 0.31 -11.45 18.83
N THR A 67 0.68 -10.17 18.89
CA THR A 67 0.83 -9.30 17.73
C THR A 67 2.28 -8.99 17.39
N ASN A 68 3.11 -8.71 18.40
CA ASN A 68 4.56 -8.52 18.25
C ASN A 68 5.31 -9.08 19.45
N ILE A 69 6.53 -9.53 19.16
CA ILE A 69 7.45 -10.11 20.15
C ILE A 69 8.86 -9.55 19.98
N GLN A 70 9.56 -9.35 21.10
CA GLN A 70 10.93 -8.86 21.10
C GLN A 70 11.71 -9.30 22.34
N PHE A 71 13.00 -9.60 22.20
CA PHE A 71 13.91 -9.86 23.32
C PHE A 71 14.52 -8.58 23.89
N ASP A 72 14.70 -8.56 25.21
CA ASP A 72 15.44 -7.51 25.90
C ASP A 72 16.86 -7.97 26.32
N SER A 73 17.61 -7.06 26.94
CA SER A 73 18.97 -7.30 27.41
C SER A 73 19.06 -8.25 28.64
N GLN A 74 17.95 -8.60 29.25
CA GLN A 74 17.90 -9.62 30.32
C GLN A 74 17.60 -11.02 29.75
N GLY A 75 17.35 -11.12 28.45
CA GLY A 75 16.94 -12.36 27.83
C GLY A 75 15.44 -12.62 27.94
N ARG A 76 14.64 -11.66 28.40
CA ARG A 76 13.18 -11.78 28.52
C ARG A 76 12.53 -11.56 27.16
N LEU A 77 11.50 -12.35 26.87
CA LEU A 77 10.65 -12.19 25.68
C LEU A 77 9.46 -11.28 26.01
N TRP A 78 9.41 -10.10 25.42
CA TRP A 78 8.27 -9.17 25.50
C TRP A 78 7.22 -9.56 24.48
N ILE A 79 5.94 -9.50 24.87
CA ILE A 79 4.78 -9.94 24.10
C ILE A 79 3.67 -8.90 24.21
N ASN A 80 3.27 -8.31 23.09
CA ASN A 80 1.97 -7.66 22.99
C ASN A 80 0.92 -8.71 22.67
N SER A 81 -0.17 -8.77 23.42
CA SER A 81 -1.29 -9.65 23.15
C SER A 81 -2.62 -8.91 23.20
N THR A 82 -3.53 -9.28 22.30
CA THR A 82 -4.83 -8.64 22.15
C THR A 82 -5.98 -9.62 22.35
N LEU A 83 -7.06 -9.12 22.94
CA LEU A 83 -8.38 -9.72 23.03
C LEU A 83 -9.43 -8.82 22.36
N GLU A 84 -9.04 -7.56 22.02
CA GLU A 84 -9.94 -6.57 21.43
C GLU A 84 -9.91 -6.59 19.91
N TYR A 85 -8.80 -7.03 19.29
CA TYR A 85 -8.69 -7.08 17.83
C TYR A 85 -9.88 -7.86 17.21
N PRO A 86 -10.53 -7.38 16.15
CA PRO A 86 -10.18 -6.17 15.37
C PRO A 86 -10.98 -4.90 15.75
N TYR A 87 -11.68 -4.89 16.87
CA TYR A 87 -12.53 -3.78 17.28
C TYR A 87 -11.92 -3.01 18.45
N PRO A 88 -11.37 -1.81 18.22
CA PRO A 88 -10.90 -0.98 19.32
C PRO A 88 -12.05 -0.59 20.24
N VAL A 89 -11.77 -0.49 21.52
CA VAL A 89 -12.75 -0.08 22.53
C VAL A 89 -12.57 1.38 22.90
N GLU A 90 -13.64 2.01 23.37
CA GLU A 90 -13.57 3.34 23.99
C GLU A 90 -13.06 3.19 25.44
N GLY A 91 -11.91 3.81 25.73
CA GLY A 91 -11.27 3.75 27.04
C GLY A 91 -10.28 2.59 27.19
N PRO A 92 -9.98 2.16 28.44
CA PRO A 92 -9.06 1.07 28.71
C PRO A 92 -9.60 -0.25 28.16
N GLY A 93 -8.76 -0.94 27.35
CA GLY A 93 -9.07 -2.27 26.82
C GLY A 93 -8.70 -3.40 27.81
N ARG A 94 -8.79 -4.64 27.33
CA ARG A 94 -8.38 -5.84 28.08
C ARG A 94 -7.00 -6.37 27.66
N ASP A 95 -6.38 -5.69 26.72
CA ASP A 95 -5.13 -6.10 26.11
C ASP A 95 -3.94 -5.85 27.01
N ARG A 96 -2.89 -6.61 26.81
CA ARG A 96 -1.76 -6.67 27.74
C ARG A 96 -0.41 -6.57 27.03
N LEU A 97 0.54 -5.97 27.72
CA LEU A 97 1.96 -6.10 27.50
C LEU A 97 2.52 -7.00 28.60
N SER A 98 3.09 -8.11 28.21
CA SER A 98 3.66 -9.12 29.12
C SER A 98 5.10 -9.43 28.76
N PHE A 99 5.84 -10.05 29.67
CA PHE A 99 7.13 -10.64 29.35
C PHE A 99 7.22 -12.07 29.89
N MET A 100 8.05 -12.86 29.24
CA MET A 100 8.45 -14.18 29.70
C MET A 100 9.93 -14.19 30.03
N GLU A 101 10.29 -14.95 31.07
CA GLU A 101 11.67 -15.14 31.51
C GLU A 101 11.98 -16.61 31.79
N ASP A 102 13.23 -16.96 31.64
CA ASP A 102 13.81 -18.26 31.99
C ASP A 102 14.28 -18.16 33.45
N THR A 103 13.52 -18.75 34.37
CA THR A 103 13.83 -18.70 35.81
C THR A 103 14.69 -19.86 36.28
N ASN A 104 14.75 -20.96 35.53
CA ASN A 104 15.49 -22.17 35.88
C ASN A 104 16.87 -22.24 35.16
N GLY A 105 17.13 -21.37 34.19
CA GLY A 105 18.41 -21.27 33.46
C GLY A 105 18.62 -22.35 32.37
N ASP A 106 17.57 -23.00 31.92
CA ASP A 106 17.65 -24.02 30.88
C ASP A 106 17.62 -23.45 29.43
N GLY A 107 17.44 -22.12 29.30
CA GLY A 107 17.38 -21.42 28.04
C GLY A 107 16.00 -21.39 27.42
N VAL A 108 14.96 -21.84 28.10
CA VAL A 108 13.56 -21.80 27.69
C VAL A 108 12.78 -20.95 28.69
N PRO A 109 12.11 -19.85 28.25
CA PRO A 109 11.25 -19.09 29.16
C PRO A 109 10.17 -19.98 29.81
N ASP A 110 10.02 -19.90 31.12
CA ASP A 110 9.12 -20.74 31.90
C ASP A 110 8.15 -19.97 32.79
N ARG A 111 8.30 -18.64 32.89
CA ARG A 111 7.42 -17.77 33.67
C ARG A 111 6.95 -16.59 32.85
N ILE A 112 5.63 -16.39 32.81
CA ILE A 112 5.02 -15.19 32.20
C ILE A 112 4.54 -14.21 33.27
N GLN A 113 4.76 -12.90 33.05
CA GLN A 113 4.27 -11.83 33.88
C GLN A 113 3.63 -10.72 33.07
N THR A 114 2.43 -10.30 33.43
CA THR A 114 1.80 -9.10 32.88
C THR A 114 2.51 -7.87 33.46
N PHE A 115 3.07 -7.05 32.54
CA PHE A 115 3.78 -5.81 32.86
C PHE A 115 2.86 -4.60 32.84
N ALA A 116 1.98 -4.51 31.85
CA ALA A 116 0.96 -3.47 31.76
C ALA A 116 -0.31 -4.06 31.15
N ASP A 117 -1.46 -3.60 31.64
CA ASP A 117 -2.79 -3.94 31.13
C ASP A 117 -3.57 -2.68 30.73
N GLY A 118 -4.82 -2.85 30.35
CA GLY A 118 -5.65 -1.72 29.90
C GLY A 118 -5.24 -1.14 28.55
N LEU A 119 -4.51 -1.90 27.72
CA LEU A 119 -4.13 -1.51 26.39
C LEU A 119 -5.29 -1.76 25.41
N ASN A 120 -5.18 -1.17 24.22
CA ASN A 120 -6.18 -1.23 23.15
C ASN A 120 -5.47 -1.57 21.83
N ILE A 121 -5.53 -2.82 21.43
CA ILE A 121 -4.89 -3.43 20.25
C ILE A 121 -3.41 -3.00 20.15
N PRO A 122 -2.54 -3.43 21.07
CA PRO A 122 -1.13 -3.11 21.01
C PRO A 122 -0.45 -3.84 19.85
N ILE A 123 0.20 -3.08 18.97
CA ILE A 123 0.96 -3.60 17.82
C ILE A 123 2.29 -2.86 17.72
N GLY A 124 3.36 -3.43 18.18
CA GLY A 124 4.69 -2.83 18.24
C GLY A 124 5.16 -2.69 19.68
N VAL A 125 6.32 -3.29 19.94
CA VAL A 125 6.97 -3.28 21.27
C VAL A 125 8.47 -3.10 21.11
N ALA A 126 9.06 -2.26 21.94
CA ALA A 126 10.51 -2.07 22.01
C ALA A 126 10.95 -1.94 23.48
N SER A 127 11.81 -2.85 23.91
CA SER A 127 12.49 -2.70 25.19
C SER A 127 13.68 -1.74 25.03
N VAL A 128 13.69 -0.70 25.85
CA VAL A 128 14.77 0.28 25.93
C VAL A 128 15.17 0.42 27.40
N HIS A 129 16.40 0.89 27.64
CA HIS A 129 16.93 0.92 29.01
C HIS A 129 15.96 1.50 30.05
N GLY A 130 15.59 0.68 31.04
CA GLY A 130 14.71 1.07 32.14
C GLY A 130 13.24 1.28 31.80
N SER A 131 12.81 0.95 30.57
CA SER A 131 11.42 1.12 30.14
C SER A 131 11.08 0.23 28.95
N VAL A 132 9.78 0.13 28.67
CA VAL A 132 9.25 -0.52 27.45
C VAL A 132 8.36 0.47 26.73
N ILE A 133 8.54 0.56 25.43
CA ILE A 133 7.72 1.40 24.55
C ILE A 133 6.80 0.49 23.76
N ALA A 134 5.51 0.77 23.76
CA ALA A 134 4.53 0.05 22.97
C ALA A 134 3.52 1.00 22.34
N TYR A 135 2.99 0.61 21.17
CA TYR A 135 1.82 1.25 20.61
C TYR A 135 0.56 0.68 21.27
N SER A 136 -0.36 1.56 21.61
CA SER A 136 -1.72 1.24 22.03
C SER A 136 -2.63 2.35 21.51
N ILE A 137 -3.66 2.00 20.77
CA ILE A 137 -4.55 2.98 20.11
C ILE A 137 -4.88 4.14 21.03
N PRO A 138 -4.69 5.40 20.59
CA PRO A 138 -4.09 5.89 19.35
C PRO A 138 -2.68 6.48 19.54
N SER A 139 -1.86 5.95 20.44
CA SER A 139 -0.59 6.55 20.89
C SER A 139 0.57 5.55 20.98
N ILE A 140 1.78 6.10 20.94
CA ILE A 140 3.00 5.39 21.37
C ILE A 140 3.30 5.83 22.79
N ASP A 141 3.34 4.88 23.70
CA ASP A 141 3.52 5.11 25.13
C ASP A 141 4.76 4.42 25.66
N ARG A 142 5.40 5.04 26.65
CA ARG A 142 6.50 4.49 27.42
C ARG A 142 5.99 4.04 28.78
N PHE A 143 6.31 2.80 29.14
CA PHE A 143 5.93 2.14 30.38
C PHE A 143 7.18 1.94 31.24
N ILE A 144 7.12 2.31 32.51
CA ILE A 144 8.26 2.31 33.42
C ILE A 144 7.86 1.58 34.71
N ASP A 145 8.68 0.60 35.08
CA ASP A 145 8.67 -0.05 36.38
C ASP A 145 9.69 0.70 37.27
N LYS A 146 9.22 1.39 38.31
CA LYS A 146 10.04 2.24 39.16
C LYS A 146 10.52 1.51 40.42
N ASP A 147 9.74 0.56 40.91
CA ASP A 147 10.06 -0.18 42.17
C ASP A 147 10.66 -1.57 41.90
N GLY A 148 10.68 -2.04 40.64
CA GLY A 148 11.32 -3.28 40.23
C GLY A 148 10.48 -4.53 40.48
N ASP A 149 9.16 -4.41 40.65
CA ASP A 149 8.25 -5.53 40.90
C ASP A 149 7.84 -6.30 39.63
N GLY A 150 8.27 -5.78 38.46
CA GLY A 150 7.95 -6.33 37.16
C GLY A 150 6.58 -5.86 36.61
N LYS A 151 6.04 -4.78 37.16
CA LYS A 151 4.83 -4.12 36.65
C LYS A 151 5.10 -2.65 36.37
N SER A 152 4.36 -2.08 35.43
CA SER A 152 4.48 -0.67 35.12
C SER A 152 3.76 0.20 36.14
N ASP A 153 4.52 1.06 36.82
CA ASP A 153 3.97 2.10 37.72
C ASP A 153 3.65 3.39 37.01
N HIS A 154 4.18 3.57 35.81
CA HIS A 154 4.09 4.83 35.10
C HIS A 154 3.96 4.63 33.59
N ARG A 155 2.99 5.32 33.01
CA ARG A 155 2.75 5.39 31.57
C ARG A 155 2.90 6.83 31.11
N GLU A 156 3.71 7.05 30.11
CA GLU A 156 3.98 8.36 29.48
C GLU A 156 3.73 8.28 27.97
N THR A 157 2.86 9.14 27.46
CA THR A 157 2.62 9.23 26.03
C THR A 157 3.75 10.01 25.35
N LEU A 158 4.48 9.36 24.45
CA LEU A 158 5.55 9.96 23.66
C LEU A 158 5.00 10.65 22.40
N PHE A 159 4.08 9.98 21.71
CA PHE A 159 3.47 10.46 20.47
C PHE A 159 2.00 10.05 20.41
N LYS A 160 1.14 10.95 19.90
CA LYS A 160 -0.31 10.73 19.75
C LYS A 160 -0.79 11.14 18.37
N GLY A 161 -2.01 10.78 18.01
CA GLY A 161 -2.62 11.18 16.72
C GLY A 161 -2.40 10.18 15.60
N PHE A 162 -2.10 8.93 15.94
CA PHE A 162 -2.07 7.84 14.96
C PHE A 162 -3.49 7.44 14.56
N GLY A 163 -3.70 7.26 13.25
CA GLY A 163 -4.92 6.71 12.70
C GLY A 163 -5.06 5.22 13.03
N PHE A 164 -6.31 4.79 13.24
CA PHE A 164 -6.65 3.39 13.55
C PHE A 164 -7.96 2.97 12.87
N ARG A 165 -8.29 3.61 11.77
CA ARG A 165 -9.47 3.27 10.94
C ARG A 165 -9.37 1.83 10.42
N ASP A 166 -8.17 1.42 10.03
CA ASP A 166 -7.83 0.04 9.72
C ASP A 166 -6.90 -0.51 10.81
N THR A 167 -7.41 -1.46 11.60
CA THR A 167 -6.64 -2.06 12.69
C THR A 167 -5.56 -3.04 12.25
N HIS A 168 -5.52 -3.42 10.95
CA HIS A 168 -4.39 -4.16 10.37
C HIS A 168 -3.22 -3.25 9.98
N GLY A 169 -3.47 -1.97 9.76
CA GLY A 169 -2.53 -1.00 9.21
C GLY A 169 -2.05 0.06 10.20
N MET A 170 -2.00 -0.23 11.48
CA MET A 170 -1.58 0.73 12.51
C MET A 170 -0.07 0.87 12.62
N ALA A 171 0.38 1.69 13.56
CA ALA A 171 1.80 1.79 13.94
C ALA A 171 2.29 0.46 14.51
N SER A 172 3.30 -0.17 13.89
CA SER A 172 3.70 -1.54 14.21
C SER A 172 5.21 -1.77 14.09
N SER A 173 5.64 -2.95 14.49
CA SER A 173 6.98 -3.52 14.24
C SER A 173 8.13 -2.63 14.72
N PHE A 174 8.11 -2.24 15.97
CA PHE A 174 9.17 -1.43 16.56
C PHE A 174 10.49 -2.21 16.59
N ARG A 175 11.52 -1.67 15.94
CA ARG A 175 12.86 -2.29 15.86
C ARG A 175 13.93 -1.28 16.32
N PRO A 176 14.39 -1.38 17.58
CA PRO A 176 15.54 -0.59 18.03
C PRO A 176 16.79 -0.95 17.25
N TRP A 177 17.59 0.07 16.90
CA TRP A 177 18.84 -0.11 16.19
C TRP A 177 20.02 0.51 16.95
N ILE A 178 21.24 0.19 16.49
CA ILE A 178 22.49 0.63 17.14
C ILE A 178 22.74 2.14 17.04
N ASP A 179 22.04 2.84 16.14
CA ASP A 179 22.06 4.30 16.00
C ASP A 179 21.21 5.04 17.06
N GLY A 180 20.56 4.28 17.94
CA GLY A 180 19.70 4.80 19.00
C GLY A 180 18.33 5.28 18.56
N TRP A 181 17.87 4.88 17.36
CA TRP A 181 16.51 5.06 16.89
C TRP A 181 15.70 3.78 17.00
N ILE A 182 14.38 3.93 17.09
CA ILE A 182 13.40 2.86 16.90
C ILE A 182 12.75 3.07 15.56
N TYR A 183 12.84 2.09 14.67
CA TYR A 183 12.19 2.08 13.37
C TYR A 183 10.84 1.39 13.47
N ALA A 184 9.85 1.88 12.68
CA ALA A 184 8.49 1.43 12.77
C ALA A 184 7.75 1.53 11.43
N CYS A 185 6.70 0.72 11.27
CA CYS A 185 5.79 0.75 10.15
C CYS A 185 4.54 1.57 10.48
N HIS A 186 3.99 2.21 9.45
CA HIS A 186 2.67 2.81 9.43
C HIS A 186 1.92 2.23 8.23
N GLY A 187 0.82 1.56 8.47
CA GLY A 187 0.20 0.71 7.45
C GLY A 187 -1.03 1.32 6.78
N PHE A 188 -1.77 0.44 6.16
CA PHE A 188 -2.80 0.71 5.17
C PHE A 188 -3.99 1.52 5.70
N SER A 189 -4.54 2.36 4.82
CA SER A 189 -5.81 3.08 5.01
C SER A 189 -5.90 3.99 6.24
N ASN A 190 -4.82 4.21 6.96
CA ASN A 190 -4.77 5.11 8.10
C ASN A 190 -4.18 6.46 7.71
N ASP A 191 -4.85 7.51 8.17
CA ASP A 191 -4.37 8.88 8.14
C ASP A 191 -3.96 9.28 9.54
N SER A 192 -2.72 9.69 9.71
CA SER A 192 -2.16 10.09 11.00
C SER A 192 -1.64 11.51 10.94
N ASN A 193 -1.98 12.28 11.95
CA ASN A 193 -1.39 13.58 12.20
C ASN A 193 -0.73 13.54 13.59
N ILE A 194 0.53 13.12 13.61
CA ILE A 194 1.22 12.71 14.82
C ILE A 194 1.86 13.91 15.49
N GLU A 195 1.51 14.11 16.74
CA GLU A 195 2.05 15.15 17.62
C GLU A 195 2.92 14.53 18.72
N GLY A 196 3.96 15.20 19.10
CA GLY A 196 4.89 14.82 20.18
C GLY A 196 6.32 15.31 19.93
N GLY A 197 7.15 15.21 20.94
CA GLY A 197 8.51 15.77 20.87
C GLY A 197 8.51 17.29 20.75
N ASN A 198 9.64 17.83 20.27
CA ASN A 198 9.87 19.27 20.11
C ASN A 198 9.78 19.72 18.64
N GLN A 199 8.96 19.07 17.82
CA GLN A 199 8.87 19.34 16.39
C GLN A 199 7.43 19.53 15.91
N SER A 200 7.29 20.02 14.69
CA SER A 200 6.00 20.13 14.01
C SER A 200 5.37 18.74 13.84
N ALA A 201 4.04 18.67 13.81
CA ALA A 201 3.31 17.44 13.56
C ALA A 201 3.79 16.75 12.26
N LEU A 202 3.89 15.42 12.32
CA LEU A 202 4.18 14.59 11.15
C LEU A 202 2.86 14.00 10.62
N THR A 203 2.55 14.32 9.37
CA THR A 203 1.40 13.72 8.68
C THR A 203 1.86 12.53 7.84
N MET A 204 1.23 11.36 8.05
CA MET A 204 1.42 10.16 7.24
C MET A 204 0.07 9.63 6.77
N ASN A 205 0.05 9.11 5.54
CA ASN A 205 -1.13 8.51 4.93
C ASN A 205 -0.78 7.13 4.37
N SER A 206 -1.50 6.10 4.78
CA SER A 206 -1.30 4.72 4.34
C SER A 206 0.12 4.20 4.61
N GLY A 207 0.67 3.30 3.78
CA GLY A 207 1.96 2.67 4.03
C GLY A 207 3.14 3.64 4.04
N ASN A 208 3.92 3.60 5.11
CA ASN A 208 5.15 4.35 5.29
C ASN A 208 6.06 3.62 6.29
N THR A 209 7.34 3.89 6.23
CA THR A 209 8.26 3.55 7.32
C THR A 209 8.74 4.85 7.96
N TYR A 210 8.80 4.87 9.28
CA TYR A 210 9.23 6.01 10.08
C TYR A 210 10.15 5.56 11.21
N ARG A 211 10.79 6.51 11.88
CA ARG A 211 11.60 6.24 13.07
C ARG A 211 11.43 7.32 14.12
N PHE A 212 11.65 6.96 15.36
CA PHE A 212 11.56 7.89 16.47
C PHE A 212 12.64 7.64 17.54
N ARG A 213 12.93 8.65 18.33
CA ARG A 213 13.83 8.54 19.48
C ARG A 213 13.10 7.97 20.69
N PRO A 214 13.73 7.06 21.47
CA PRO A 214 13.11 6.45 22.65
C PRO A 214 12.70 7.46 23.74
N ASP A 215 13.32 8.62 23.78
CA ASP A 215 13.00 9.73 24.68
C ASP A 215 11.83 10.61 24.21
N GLY A 216 11.22 10.30 23.08
CA GLY A 216 10.14 11.09 22.49
C GLY A 216 10.58 12.41 21.84
N SER A 217 11.88 12.72 21.78
CA SER A 217 12.40 14.03 21.34
C SER A 217 12.24 14.28 19.84
N ARG A 218 12.22 13.21 19.00
CA ARG A 218 12.17 13.30 17.54
C ARG A 218 11.40 12.12 16.94
N LEU A 219 10.65 12.43 15.88
CA LEU A 219 9.99 11.47 15.01
C LEU A 219 10.17 11.94 13.57
N GLU A 220 10.56 11.04 12.67
CA GLU A 220 10.78 11.39 11.27
C GLU A 220 10.37 10.26 10.31
N GLN A 221 9.83 10.61 9.17
CA GLN A 221 9.51 9.68 8.10
C GLN A 221 10.79 9.18 7.46
N TRP A 222 10.87 7.87 7.19
CA TRP A 222 12.03 7.22 6.59
C TRP A 222 11.84 6.96 5.11
N THR A 223 10.65 6.37 4.74
CA THR A 223 10.24 6.11 3.36
C THR A 223 8.79 6.53 3.15
N TRP A 224 8.38 6.62 1.90
CA TRP A 224 7.00 6.88 1.47
C TRP A 224 6.48 5.70 0.65
N GLY A 225 5.18 5.40 0.77
CA GLY A 225 4.57 4.29 0.06
C GLY A 225 4.76 2.96 0.76
N GLN A 226 4.75 1.89 0.01
CA GLN A 226 4.29 0.56 0.37
C GLN A 226 2.77 0.57 0.59
N VAL A 227 2.11 -0.59 0.65
CA VAL A 227 0.67 -0.61 0.92
C VAL A 227 0.42 -0.80 2.40
N ASN A 228 0.90 -1.90 2.95
CA ASN A 228 0.71 -2.23 4.36
C ASN A 228 1.98 -2.87 4.93
N PRO A 229 3.06 -2.11 5.15
CA PRO A 229 4.26 -2.63 5.77
C PRO A 229 3.97 -3.05 7.21
N TYR A 230 4.36 -4.27 7.57
CA TYR A 230 4.15 -4.79 8.92
C TYR A 230 5.44 -5.31 9.56
N GLY A 231 6.34 -5.94 8.85
CA GLY A 231 7.58 -6.49 9.39
C GLY A 231 8.79 -5.61 9.07
N LEU A 232 9.72 -5.46 10.04
CA LEU A 232 11.02 -4.81 9.86
C LEU A 232 12.16 -5.68 10.39
N ALA A 233 13.27 -5.72 9.67
CA ALA A 233 14.49 -6.39 10.09
C ALA A 233 15.74 -5.67 9.60
N PHE A 234 16.80 -5.65 10.43
CA PHE A 234 18.13 -5.21 10.02
C PHE A 234 19.06 -6.41 9.79
N ASP A 235 19.95 -6.29 8.80
CA ASP A 235 21.11 -7.16 8.67
C ASP A 235 22.35 -6.56 9.34
N SER A 236 23.46 -7.29 9.36
CA SER A 236 24.73 -6.82 9.92
C SER A 236 25.30 -5.58 9.22
N TRP A 237 24.92 -5.34 7.96
CA TRP A 237 25.36 -4.13 7.24
C TRP A 237 24.52 -2.90 7.60
N GLY A 238 23.45 -3.07 8.38
CA GLY A 238 22.48 -2.04 8.69
C GLY A 238 21.55 -1.73 7.53
N ASN A 239 21.31 -2.68 6.63
CA ASN A 239 20.23 -2.60 5.66
C ASN A 239 18.91 -2.88 6.34
N LEU A 240 17.90 -2.06 6.06
CA LEU A 240 16.57 -2.23 6.60
C LEU A 240 15.70 -2.96 5.58
N PHE A 241 15.18 -4.12 5.97
CA PHE A 241 14.20 -4.88 5.21
C PHE A 241 12.81 -4.68 5.79
N SER A 242 11.81 -4.64 4.91
CA SER A 242 10.40 -4.56 5.29
C SER A 242 9.60 -5.64 4.59
N ALA A 243 8.69 -6.29 5.32
CA ALA A 243 7.63 -7.10 4.75
C ALA A 243 6.41 -6.21 4.48
N ASP A 244 5.75 -6.40 3.33
CA ASP A 244 4.62 -5.58 2.89
C ASP A 244 3.46 -6.43 2.35
N CYS A 245 2.29 -6.18 2.88
CA CYS A 245 1.04 -6.73 2.35
C CYS A 245 0.61 -5.99 1.08
N HIS A 246 0.07 -6.74 0.12
CA HIS A 246 -0.57 -6.24 -1.11
C HIS A 246 0.35 -5.68 -2.20
N THR A 247 1.67 -5.63 -1.99
CA THR A 247 2.66 -5.36 -3.05
C THR A 247 3.63 -6.52 -3.20
N LYS A 248 4.92 -6.28 -3.14
CA LYS A 248 5.94 -7.34 -3.11
C LYS A 248 6.16 -7.82 -1.68
N PRO A 249 6.40 -9.11 -1.44
CA PRO A 249 6.56 -9.65 -0.08
C PRO A 249 7.62 -8.96 0.77
N ALA A 250 8.71 -8.52 0.16
CA ALA A 250 9.79 -7.85 0.88
C ALA A 250 10.48 -6.76 0.06
N PHE A 251 10.97 -5.75 0.78
CA PHE A 251 11.78 -4.65 0.23
C PHE A 251 13.04 -4.45 1.08
N MET A 252 14.16 -4.07 0.45
CA MET A 252 15.26 -3.39 1.13
C MET A 252 15.04 -1.88 1.00
N LEU A 253 14.77 -1.23 2.11
CA LEU A 253 14.36 0.16 2.14
C LEU A 253 15.54 1.14 2.02
N LEU A 254 15.40 2.16 1.20
CA LEU A 254 16.33 3.27 1.05
C LEU A 254 15.73 4.54 1.67
N ARG A 255 16.49 5.23 2.50
CA ARG A 255 16.04 6.48 3.12
C ARG A 255 15.68 7.52 2.07
N GLY A 256 14.45 8.03 2.13
CA GLY A 256 13.95 9.04 1.19
C GLY A 256 13.36 8.48 -0.10
N ALA A 257 13.28 7.15 -0.26
CA ALA A 257 12.65 6.52 -1.42
C ALA A 257 11.14 6.45 -1.30
N TYR A 258 10.49 6.38 -2.47
CA TYR A 258 9.07 6.11 -2.63
C TYR A 258 8.86 4.68 -3.12
N TYR A 259 7.87 3.98 -2.59
CA TYR A 259 7.50 2.62 -2.97
C TYR A 259 6.07 2.57 -3.48
N HIS A 260 5.71 1.54 -4.23
CA HIS A 260 4.36 1.38 -4.77
C HIS A 260 3.30 1.33 -3.66
N SER A 261 2.20 2.06 -3.85
CA SER A 261 1.04 2.08 -2.96
C SER A 261 -0.22 2.42 -3.76
N PHE A 262 -0.94 1.42 -4.26
CA PHE A 262 -2.22 1.54 -4.99
C PHE A 262 -2.35 2.80 -5.89
N GLY A 263 -1.43 2.95 -6.84
CA GLY A 263 -1.47 4.05 -7.81
C GLY A 263 -1.06 5.43 -7.29
N LYS A 264 -0.63 5.56 -6.02
CA LYS A 264 -0.05 6.80 -5.52
C LYS A 264 1.22 7.16 -6.30
N PRO A 265 1.41 8.42 -6.69
CA PRO A 265 2.58 8.83 -7.46
C PRO A 265 3.84 8.82 -6.58
N HIS A 266 4.99 8.61 -7.23
CA HIS A 266 6.29 8.91 -6.65
C HIS A 266 6.62 10.41 -6.78
N ASP A 267 7.75 10.83 -6.22
CA ASP A 267 8.22 12.22 -6.19
C ASP A 267 8.84 12.75 -7.51
N GLY A 268 8.81 11.96 -8.58
CA GLY A 268 9.45 12.29 -9.86
C GLY A 268 10.73 11.51 -10.14
N LEU A 269 11.42 10.96 -9.11
CA LEU A 269 12.58 10.08 -9.30
C LEU A 269 12.22 8.64 -9.70
N GLY A 270 10.97 8.26 -9.60
CA GLY A 270 10.54 6.87 -9.72
C GLY A 270 10.48 6.15 -8.37
N TYR A 271 9.95 4.94 -8.39
CA TYR A 271 9.89 4.11 -7.20
C TYR A 271 11.25 3.50 -6.85
N GLY A 272 11.44 3.20 -5.57
CA GLY A 272 12.58 2.44 -5.07
C GLY A 272 12.69 1.07 -5.75
N PRO A 273 13.92 0.53 -5.88
CA PRO A 273 14.12 -0.74 -6.55
C PRO A 273 13.41 -1.90 -5.86
N GLU A 274 12.83 -2.79 -6.66
CA GLU A 274 12.31 -4.08 -6.19
C GLU A 274 13.44 -5.09 -6.06
N MET A 275 13.34 -5.96 -5.05
CA MET A 275 14.31 -7.01 -4.79
C MET A 275 13.75 -8.42 -5.00
N ILE A 276 12.46 -8.56 -5.22
CA ILE A 276 11.75 -9.83 -5.27
C ILE A 276 10.80 -9.88 -6.47
N ASP A 277 10.82 -10.96 -7.24
CA ASP A 277 10.01 -11.15 -8.44
C ASP A 277 8.84 -12.14 -8.24
N HIS A 278 8.81 -12.85 -7.11
CA HIS A 278 7.82 -13.87 -6.78
C HIS A 278 6.90 -13.42 -5.63
N PHE A 279 5.85 -14.19 -5.41
CA PHE A 279 4.90 -14.06 -4.31
C PHE A 279 4.83 -15.38 -3.56
N HIS A 280 4.71 -15.35 -2.23
CA HIS A 280 4.67 -16.54 -1.39
C HIS A 280 3.25 -17.15 -1.24
N GLY A 281 2.52 -17.24 -2.34
CA GLY A 281 1.16 -17.82 -2.36
C GLY A 281 0.07 -16.94 -1.79
N SER A 282 0.41 -15.77 -1.29
CA SER A 282 -0.54 -14.81 -0.69
C SER A 282 0.08 -13.42 -0.65
N THR A 283 -0.75 -12.41 -0.65
CA THR A 283 -0.35 -11.02 -0.38
C THR A 283 -0.42 -10.66 1.11
N GLY A 284 -0.86 -11.58 1.96
CA GLY A 284 -0.97 -11.36 3.41
C GLY A 284 0.33 -11.72 4.13
N ILE A 285 1.34 -10.89 4.00
CA ILE A 285 2.68 -11.04 4.59
C ILE A 285 2.77 -10.23 5.88
N ALA A 286 3.51 -10.75 6.89
CA ALA A 286 3.62 -10.15 8.21
C ALA A 286 5.08 -10.02 8.68
N GLY A 287 5.45 -10.55 9.84
CA GLY A 287 6.79 -10.39 10.42
C GLY A 287 7.92 -10.91 9.53
N ILE A 288 9.08 -10.26 9.59
CA ILE A 288 10.28 -10.60 8.82
C ILE A 288 11.50 -10.62 9.73
N VAL A 289 12.44 -11.53 9.47
CA VAL A 289 13.75 -11.56 10.10
C VAL A 289 14.85 -11.84 9.08
N ALA A 290 15.93 -11.07 9.14
CA ALA A 290 17.19 -11.40 8.45
C ALA A 290 18.01 -12.26 9.42
N TYR A 291 18.20 -13.54 9.09
CA TYR A 291 18.83 -14.47 10.02
C TYR A 291 20.34 -14.31 10.04
N ASP A 292 20.87 -13.74 11.12
CA ASP A 292 22.28 -13.50 11.33
C ASP A 292 22.74 -14.04 12.70
N ALA A 293 22.84 -15.37 12.77
CA ALA A 293 23.37 -16.12 13.89
C ALA A 293 24.02 -17.45 13.41
N LYS A 294 24.78 -18.13 14.26
CA LYS A 294 25.48 -19.38 13.92
C LYS A 294 24.77 -20.65 14.37
N HIS A 295 23.63 -20.52 15.03
CA HIS A 295 22.91 -21.69 15.55
C HIS A 295 22.34 -22.55 14.39
N PHE A 296 21.74 -21.93 13.38
CA PHE A 296 21.28 -22.66 12.20
C PHE A 296 22.45 -22.97 11.24
N PRO A 297 22.30 -24.03 10.39
CA PRO A 297 23.26 -24.37 9.35
C PRO A 297 23.63 -23.21 8.43
N ALA A 298 24.78 -23.31 7.76
CA ALA A 298 25.32 -22.20 6.98
C ALA A 298 24.37 -21.71 5.86
N GLU A 299 23.62 -22.61 5.23
CA GLU A 299 22.68 -22.31 4.16
C GLU A 299 21.44 -21.51 4.58
N PHE A 300 21.19 -21.43 5.90
CA PHE A 300 20.11 -20.59 6.45
C PHE A 300 20.56 -19.18 6.83
N ARG A 301 21.88 -18.95 6.91
CA ARG A 301 22.43 -17.66 7.34
C ARG A 301 22.32 -16.63 6.23
N GLY A 302 21.95 -15.39 6.58
CA GLY A 302 21.72 -14.33 5.62
C GLY A 302 20.43 -14.46 4.81
N ASN A 303 19.61 -15.48 5.08
CA ASN A 303 18.30 -15.60 4.47
C ASN A 303 17.29 -14.69 5.18
N LEU A 304 16.25 -14.30 4.45
CA LEU A 304 15.05 -13.71 5.02
C LEU A 304 14.05 -14.81 5.35
N PHE A 305 13.47 -14.76 6.54
CA PHE A 305 12.34 -15.58 6.93
C PHE A 305 11.14 -14.66 7.15
N ILE A 306 10.03 -15.00 6.49
CA ILE A 306 8.87 -14.11 6.35
C ILE A 306 7.62 -14.87 6.79
N GLY A 307 6.91 -14.34 7.77
CA GLY A 307 5.64 -14.88 8.25
C GLY A 307 4.53 -14.65 7.23
N ASN A 308 3.81 -15.72 6.93
CA ASN A 308 2.66 -15.69 6.02
C ASN A 308 1.42 -16.24 6.74
N PRO A 309 0.67 -15.38 7.44
CA PRO A 309 -0.48 -15.81 8.24
C PRO A 309 -1.65 -16.31 7.39
N VAL A 310 -1.72 -15.98 6.10
CA VAL A 310 -2.78 -16.46 5.22
C VAL A 310 -2.55 -17.92 4.84
N THR A 311 -1.30 -18.27 4.45
CA THR A 311 -0.97 -19.64 4.03
C THR A 311 -0.53 -20.55 5.19
N GLY A 312 -0.36 -20.00 6.40
CA GLY A 312 0.12 -20.77 7.56
C GLY A 312 1.58 -21.22 7.38
N ARG A 313 2.47 -20.31 6.95
CA ARG A 313 3.86 -20.66 6.60
C ARG A 313 4.85 -19.63 7.12
N VAL A 314 6.09 -20.05 7.27
CA VAL A 314 7.24 -19.16 7.34
C VAL A 314 8.06 -19.39 6.08
N ASN A 315 7.95 -18.44 5.15
CA ASN A 315 8.63 -18.50 3.86
C ASN A 315 10.13 -18.20 4.01
N ARG A 316 10.92 -18.63 3.05
CA ARG A 316 12.39 -18.50 3.08
C ARG A 316 12.91 -17.97 1.75
N ASP A 317 13.65 -16.86 1.80
CA ASP A 317 14.34 -16.27 0.67
C ASP A 317 15.84 -16.17 0.94
N ARG A 318 16.64 -16.64 -0.03
CA ARG A 318 18.08 -16.36 -0.07
C ARG A 318 18.31 -15.05 -0.81
N LEU A 319 19.25 -14.24 -0.33
CA LEU A 319 19.65 -13.01 -0.98
C LEU A 319 20.90 -13.20 -1.82
N ASP A 320 20.77 -13.01 -3.14
CA ASP A 320 21.88 -12.92 -4.07
C ASP A 320 22.20 -11.43 -4.31
N TRP A 321 23.47 -11.02 -4.15
CA TRP A 321 23.85 -9.62 -4.17
C TRP A 321 24.50 -9.20 -5.48
N HIS A 322 23.98 -8.13 -6.10
CA HIS A 322 24.54 -7.46 -7.26
C HIS A 322 25.07 -6.08 -6.81
N GLY A 323 26.36 -6.02 -6.43
CA GLY A 323 26.90 -4.87 -5.73
C GLY A 323 26.25 -4.70 -4.36
N SER A 324 25.47 -3.63 -4.16
CA SER A 324 24.71 -3.38 -2.93
C SER A 324 23.21 -3.64 -3.07
N SER A 325 22.79 -4.22 -4.20
CA SER A 325 21.41 -4.54 -4.50
C SER A 325 21.12 -6.03 -4.27
N PRO A 326 20.20 -6.41 -3.37
CA PRO A 326 19.80 -7.79 -3.19
C PRO A 326 18.80 -8.21 -4.25
N LYS A 327 18.87 -9.50 -4.63
CA LYS A 327 17.80 -10.20 -5.33
C LYS A 327 17.39 -11.41 -4.49
N ALA A 328 16.12 -11.47 -4.12
CA ALA A 328 15.57 -12.57 -3.35
C ALA A 328 15.28 -13.75 -4.26
N ILE A 329 15.72 -14.93 -3.83
CA ILE A 329 15.52 -16.20 -4.49
C ILE A 329 14.68 -17.09 -3.56
N GLU A 330 13.48 -17.47 -4.01
CA GLU A 330 12.59 -18.32 -3.24
C GLU A 330 13.22 -19.70 -2.99
N LEU A 331 13.18 -20.14 -1.75
CA LEU A 331 13.61 -21.48 -1.33
C LEU A 331 12.42 -22.22 -0.67
N PRO A 332 12.53 -23.53 -0.41
CA PRO A 332 11.51 -24.23 0.36
C PRO A 332 11.25 -23.55 1.72
N ASP A 333 9.98 -23.52 2.10
CA ASP A 333 9.54 -22.89 3.36
C ASP A 333 10.33 -23.40 4.56
N LEU A 334 10.64 -22.51 5.52
CA LEU A 334 11.24 -22.89 6.79
C LEU A 334 10.24 -23.65 7.68
N ILE A 335 8.97 -23.22 7.64
CA ILE A 335 7.88 -23.87 8.36
C ILE A 335 6.65 -23.89 7.47
N SER A 336 5.99 -25.06 7.39
CA SER A 336 4.60 -25.15 6.95
C SER A 336 3.79 -25.93 7.97
N CYS A 337 2.47 -25.69 8.02
CA CYS A 337 1.60 -26.32 9.01
C CYS A 337 0.29 -26.77 8.34
N ASP A 338 -0.14 -28.01 8.62
CA ASP A 338 -1.42 -28.53 8.13
C ASP A 338 -2.61 -27.98 8.92
N ASP A 339 -2.36 -27.49 10.14
CA ASP A 339 -3.37 -26.79 10.94
C ASP A 339 -3.57 -25.37 10.41
N ARG A 340 -4.72 -25.14 9.78
CA ARG A 340 -5.08 -23.85 9.20
C ARG A 340 -5.36 -22.73 10.21
N TRP A 341 -5.29 -23.01 11.51
CA TRP A 341 -5.33 -22.00 12.56
C TRP A 341 -3.97 -21.35 12.80
N PHE A 342 -2.87 -21.93 12.29
CA PHE A 342 -1.53 -21.38 12.42
C PHE A 342 -1.40 -20.07 11.64
N ARG A 343 -1.10 -18.97 12.36
CA ARG A 343 -1.02 -17.60 11.80
C ARG A 343 0.26 -16.91 12.27
N PRO A 344 1.41 -17.16 11.63
CA PRO A 344 2.68 -16.54 12.02
C PRO A 344 2.70 -15.05 11.66
N VAL A 345 2.40 -14.19 12.64
CA VAL A 345 2.29 -12.73 12.44
C VAL A 345 3.56 -11.97 12.78
N ASP A 346 4.41 -12.46 13.68
CA ASP A 346 5.73 -11.87 13.93
C ASP A 346 6.78 -12.96 14.16
N ILE A 347 8.02 -12.66 13.82
CA ILE A 347 9.18 -13.55 13.97
C ILE A 347 10.33 -12.75 14.53
N THR A 348 11.03 -13.29 15.53
CA THR A 348 12.20 -12.65 16.10
C THR A 348 13.36 -13.62 16.30
N LEU A 349 14.58 -13.15 16.06
CA LEU A 349 15.81 -13.90 16.33
C LEU A 349 16.17 -13.74 17.81
N ALA A 350 16.12 -14.85 18.52
CA ALA A 350 16.46 -14.88 19.94
C ALA A 350 17.97 -14.76 20.18
N PRO A 351 18.40 -14.29 21.36
CA PRO A 351 19.82 -14.22 21.73
C PRO A 351 20.57 -15.55 21.72
N ASP A 352 19.87 -16.68 21.83
CA ASP A 352 20.43 -18.03 21.73
C ASP A 352 20.61 -18.52 20.27
N GLY A 353 20.09 -17.77 19.30
CA GLY A 353 20.14 -18.08 17.88
C GLY A 353 18.94 -18.85 17.34
N SER A 354 17.98 -19.23 18.18
CA SER A 354 16.70 -19.80 17.77
C SER A 354 15.76 -18.72 17.21
N LEU A 355 14.68 -19.14 16.55
CA LEU A 355 13.62 -18.22 16.10
C LEU A 355 12.38 -18.39 16.98
N TYR A 356 11.79 -17.27 17.40
CA TYR A 356 10.50 -17.25 18.05
C TYR A 356 9.44 -16.72 17.11
N ILE A 357 8.30 -17.41 17.07
CA ILE A 357 7.19 -17.12 16.16
C ILE A 357 5.94 -16.80 16.98
N ALA A 358 5.38 -15.61 16.78
CA ALA A 358 4.07 -15.23 17.28
C ALA A 358 2.99 -15.84 16.38
N ASP A 359 2.29 -16.82 16.88
CA ASP A 359 1.15 -17.48 16.24
C ASP A 359 -0.14 -16.88 16.78
N PHE A 360 -0.75 -16.02 15.95
CA PHE A 360 -2.03 -15.35 16.26
C PHE A 360 -3.18 -16.35 16.44
N TYR A 361 -3.00 -17.59 16.07
CA TYR A 361 -3.85 -18.75 16.17
C TYR A 361 -5.35 -18.49 16.01
N ASN A 362 -5.77 -18.34 14.79
CA ASN A 362 -7.14 -18.00 14.46
C ASN A 362 -7.63 -18.76 13.23
N CYS A 363 -8.88 -19.26 13.25
CA CYS A 363 -9.46 -19.88 12.07
C CYS A 363 -9.69 -18.87 10.93
N ILE A 364 -9.74 -17.57 11.24
CA ILE A 364 -9.97 -16.48 10.30
C ILE A 364 -8.80 -15.49 10.39
N ILE A 365 -8.18 -15.17 9.25
CA ILE A 365 -7.24 -14.07 9.11
C ILE A 365 -7.77 -13.08 8.05
N GLY A 366 -7.47 -11.80 8.22
CA GLY A 366 -8.02 -10.76 7.38
C GLY A 366 -9.43 -10.32 7.82
N HIS A 367 -9.84 -9.15 7.40
CA HIS A 367 -11.16 -8.62 7.74
C HIS A 367 -11.98 -8.14 6.54
N TYR A 368 -11.43 -8.15 5.35
CA TYR A 368 -12.17 -7.81 4.13
C TYR A 368 -12.83 -9.04 3.50
N GLU A 369 -12.16 -10.19 3.59
CA GLU A 369 -12.65 -11.44 3.01
C GLU A 369 -13.76 -12.09 3.86
N VAL A 370 -13.66 -11.94 5.18
CA VAL A 370 -14.62 -12.50 6.13
C VAL A 370 -15.15 -11.40 7.04
N ARG A 371 -16.46 -11.36 7.21
CA ARG A 371 -17.11 -10.33 8.04
C ARG A 371 -16.45 -10.23 9.42
N LEU A 372 -16.22 -9.01 9.89
CA LEU A 372 -15.59 -8.76 11.18
C LEU A 372 -16.37 -9.40 12.35
N ASN A 373 -17.69 -9.46 12.26
CA ASN A 373 -18.56 -10.07 13.27
C ASN A 373 -18.82 -11.57 13.06
N HIS A 374 -17.98 -12.24 12.26
CA HIS A 374 -18.11 -13.69 12.04
C HIS A 374 -18.01 -14.46 13.36
N PRO A 375 -18.96 -15.39 13.68
CA PRO A 375 -19.01 -16.03 15.01
C PRO A 375 -17.83 -16.93 15.33
N ARG A 376 -17.10 -17.41 14.32
CA ARG A 376 -15.89 -18.24 14.49
C ARG A 376 -14.61 -17.43 14.59
N ARG A 377 -14.65 -16.11 14.51
CA ARG A 377 -13.45 -15.27 14.72
C ARG A 377 -13.04 -15.38 16.18
N ASP A 378 -11.93 -16.04 16.41
CA ASP A 378 -11.37 -16.25 17.76
C ASP A 378 -10.73 -14.94 18.27
N ARG A 379 -10.76 -14.75 19.57
CA ARG A 379 -10.16 -13.59 20.26
C ARG A 379 -9.34 -13.98 21.47
N GLU A 380 -9.32 -15.26 21.83
CA GLU A 380 -8.79 -15.71 23.11
C GLU A 380 -7.54 -16.56 22.97
N ARG A 381 -7.38 -17.23 21.81
CA ARG A 381 -6.29 -18.18 21.59
C ARG A 381 -5.09 -17.50 20.95
N GLY A 382 -3.91 -17.90 21.38
CA GLY A 382 -2.65 -17.47 20.80
C GLY A 382 -1.52 -18.36 21.30
N ARG A 383 -0.42 -18.41 20.55
CA ARG A 383 0.73 -19.28 20.88
C ARG A 383 2.04 -18.59 20.53
N ILE A 384 3.09 -18.97 21.26
CA ILE A 384 4.46 -18.63 20.93
C ILE A 384 5.21 -19.94 20.70
N TRP A 385 5.80 -20.05 19.53
CA TRP A 385 6.61 -21.18 19.13
C TRP A 385 8.09 -20.80 19.08
N ARG A 386 8.98 -21.74 19.46
CA ARG A 386 10.43 -21.62 19.32
C ARG A 386 10.91 -22.67 18.32
N LEU A 387 11.62 -22.25 17.28
CA LEU A 387 12.27 -23.13 16.30
C LEU A 387 13.75 -23.21 16.61
N VAL A 388 14.25 -24.41 16.84
CA VAL A 388 15.66 -24.71 17.17
C VAL A 388 16.24 -25.71 16.16
N TYR A 389 17.55 -25.64 15.95
CA TYR A 389 18.28 -26.65 15.18
C TYR A 389 18.97 -27.61 16.15
N THR A 390 18.64 -28.88 16.07
CA THR A 390 19.18 -29.96 16.93
C THR A 390 20.10 -30.91 16.18
N GLY A 391 20.22 -30.74 14.85
CA GLY A 391 20.95 -31.68 13.97
C GLY A 391 20.13 -32.92 13.59
N ASP A 392 20.47 -33.56 12.49
CA ASP A 392 19.73 -34.72 11.94
C ASP A 392 19.63 -35.88 12.91
N ASP A 393 20.64 -36.05 13.76
CA ASP A 393 20.74 -37.09 14.78
C ASP A 393 20.69 -36.55 16.22
N LYS A 394 20.24 -35.31 16.38
CA LYS A 394 20.25 -34.57 17.65
C LYS A 394 21.66 -34.33 18.22
N SER A 395 22.67 -34.38 17.37
CA SER A 395 24.09 -34.17 17.74
C SER A 395 24.54 -32.70 17.72
N ALA A 396 23.69 -31.77 17.22
CA ALA A 396 24.04 -30.37 17.22
C ALA A 396 24.19 -29.81 18.66
N GLN A 397 25.07 -28.86 18.81
CA GLN A 397 25.20 -28.16 20.08
C GLN A 397 23.85 -27.52 20.46
N PRO A 398 23.36 -27.75 21.67
CA PRO A 398 22.12 -27.09 22.10
C PRO A 398 22.26 -25.58 21.99
N ALA A 399 21.14 -24.89 21.79
CA ALA A 399 21.09 -23.44 21.86
C ALA A 399 21.63 -23.00 23.23
N LYS A 400 22.52 -22.02 23.21
CA LYS A 400 23.09 -21.48 24.43
C LYS A 400 21.98 -20.85 25.28
N PRO A 401 22.06 -20.93 26.63
CA PRO A 401 21.16 -20.15 27.45
C PRO A 401 21.19 -18.67 27.10
N MET A 402 20.04 -17.99 27.20
CA MET A 402 19.96 -16.57 26.87
C MET A 402 20.84 -15.74 27.79
N PRO A 403 21.73 -14.88 27.28
CA PRO A 403 22.62 -14.09 28.11
C PRO A 403 21.84 -12.98 28.82
N ASN A 404 22.04 -12.83 30.12
CA ASN A 404 21.58 -11.64 30.82
C ASN A 404 22.65 -10.54 30.70
N LEU A 405 22.52 -9.72 29.67
CA LEU A 405 23.47 -8.63 29.36
C LEU A 405 23.35 -7.49 30.38
N ARG A 406 22.22 -7.33 31.04
CA ARG A 406 21.99 -6.30 32.04
C ARG A 406 22.86 -6.51 33.28
N MET A 407 23.17 -7.76 33.58
CA MET A 407 24.05 -8.12 34.72
C MET A 407 25.54 -8.19 34.32
N SER A 408 25.84 -8.05 33.00
CA SER A 408 27.19 -8.15 32.48
C SER A 408 28.02 -6.89 32.81
N ASP A 409 29.28 -7.09 33.13
CA ASP A 409 30.25 -6.00 33.27
C ASP A 409 30.66 -5.43 31.88
N VAL A 410 31.39 -4.34 31.87
CA VAL A 410 31.82 -3.65 30.66
C VAL A 410 32.64 -4.57 29.74
N LYS A 411 33.53 -5.38 30.30
CA LYS A 411 34.38 -6.28 29.50
C LYS A 411 33.55 -7.34 28.81
N ALA A 412 32.64 -7.98 29.53
CA ALA A 412 31.73 -8.99 28.97
C ALA A 412 30.82 -8.39 27.86
N LEU A 413 30.32 -7.16 28.05
CA LEU A 413 29.53 -6.47 27.02
C LEU A 413 30.35 -6.17 25.76
N ILE A 414 31.60 -5.75 25.91
CA ILE A 414 32.49 -5.50 24.76
C ILE A 414 32.74 -6.80 23.99
N GLU A 415 32.98 -7.92 24.65
CA GLU A 415 33.10 -9.22 23.98
C GLU A 415 31.85 -9.57 23.18
N ARG A 416 30.65 -9.21 23.69
CA ARG A 416 29.37 -9.44 23.00
C ARG A 416 29.15 -8.54 21.77
N LEU A 417 29.89 -7.46 21.60
CA LEU A 417 29.86 -6.68 20.35
C LEU A 417 30.36 -7.48 19.14
N GLY A 418 31.17 -8.51 19.39
CA GLY A 418 31.66 -9.46 18.37
C GLY A 418 30.86 -10.77 18.29
N ASP A 419 29.75 -10.90 18.99
CA ASP A 419 28.95 -12.11 18.97
C ASP A 419 28.46 -12.45 17.55
N SER A 420 28.31 -13.73 17.27
CA SER A 420 27.82 -14.20 15.97
C SER A 420 26.32 -13.88 15.73
N ASN A 421 25.61 -13.52 16.79
CA ASN A 421 24.19 -13.21 16.75
C ASN A 421 23.95 -11.70 16.77
N ILE A 422 23.27 -11.17 15.74
CA ILE A 422 23.01 -9.73 15.61
C ILE A 422 22.18 -9.17 16.78
N THR A 423 21.23 -9.94 17.30
CA THR A 423 20.39 -9.52 18.43
C THR A 423 21.26 -9.28 19.67
N VAL A 424 22.21 -10.16 19.95
CA VAL A 424 23.17 -9.99 21.06
C VAL A 424 24.04 -8.76 20.87
N ARG A 425 24.54 -8.53 19.64
CA ARG A 425 25.38 -7.35 19.33
C ARG A 425 24.59 -6.05 19.52
N VAL A 426 23.34 -5.98 19.03
CA VAL A 426 22.49 -4.80 19.18
C VAL A 426 22.19 -4.51 20.65
N LEU A 427 21.80 -5.53 21.40
CA LEU A 427 21.51 -5.41 22.84
C LEU A 427 22.75 -4.97 23.62
N ALA A 428 23.92 -5.55 23.36
CA ALA A 428 25.19 -5.18 24.01
C ALA A 428 25.60 -3.75 23.68
N THR A 429 25.43 -3.31 22.42
CA THR A 429 25.68 -1.93 21.99
C THR A 429 24.83 -0.93 22.79
N ASN A 430 23.52 -1.22 22.91
CA ASN A 430 22.60 -0.36 23.65
C ASN A 430 22.87 -0.39 25.15
N GLU A 431 23.20 -1.56 25.77
CA GLU A 431 23.60 -1.63 27.17
C GLU A 431 24.87 -0.82 27.47
N LEU A 432 25.87 -0.86 26.59
CA LEU A 432 27.10 -0.03 26.75
C LEU A 432 26.79 1.45 26.69
N VAL A 433 25.88 1.87 25.82
CA VAL A 433 25.51 3.29 25.68
C VAL A 433 24.56 3.73 26.81
N ASP A 434 23.46 3.00 27.01
CA ASP A 434 22.34 3.51 27.80
C ASP A 434 22.50 3.22 29.29
N ARG A 435 23.19 2.12 29.67
CA ARG A 435 23.43 1.75 31.07
C ARG A 435 24.85 2.12 31.55
N VAL A 436 25.86 1.72 30.80
CA VAL A 436 27.25 1.97 31.21
C VAL A 436 27.64 3.43 30.97
N GLY A 437 27.22 4.00 29.86
CA GLY A 437 27.45 5.38 29.52
C GLY A 437 28.94 5.72 29.33
N GLN A 438 29.37 6.88 29.84
CA GLN A 438 30.73 7.39 29.67
C GLN A 438 31.84 6.45 30.16
N ALA A 439 31.55 5.59 31.12
CA ALA A 439 32.52 4.59 31.63
C ALA A 439 32.90 3.55 30.55
N ALA A 440 32.07 3.35 29.51
CA ALA A 440 32.38 2.43 28.42
C ALA A 440 33.43 2.98 27.43
N VAL A 441 33.56 4.31 27.31
CA VAL A 441 34.34 4.97 26.25
C VAL A 441 35.79 4.50 26.20
N GLY A 442 36.49 4.50 27.34
CA GLY A 442 37.93 4.09 27.40
C GLY A 442 38.12 2.62 26.99
N PRO A 443 37.45 1.67 27.65
CA PRO A 443 37.54 0.24 27.32
C PRO A 443 37.13 -0.10 25.87
N VAL A 444 36.07 0.54 25.33
CA VAL A 444 35.61 0.30 23.94
C VAL A 444 36.63 0.85 22.94
N ARG A 445 37.25 2.01 23.19
CA ARG A 445 38.36 2.54 22.37
C ARG A 445 39.53 1.58 22.30
N GLN A 446 39.90 0.98 23.42
CA GLN A 446 40.97 -0.02 23.45
C GLN A 446 40.57 -1.25 22.60
N ALA A 447 39.33 -1.72 22.67
CA ALA A 447 38.87 -2.87 21.90
C ALA A 447 38.82 -2.62 20.39
N ILE A 448 38.54 -1.39 19.93
CA ILE A 448 38.64 -1.02 18.50
C ILE A 448 40.06 -1.12 17.98
N GLN A 449 41.04 -0.78 18.81
CA GLN A 449 42.46 -0.75 18.43
C GLN A 449 43.10 -2.13 18.46
N ASP A 450 42.45 -3.13 19.09
CA ASP A 450 42.94 -4.49 19.16
C ASP A 450 42.85 -5.15 17.77
N THR A 451 44.00 -5.60 17.25
CA THR A 451 44.12 -6.23 15.92
C THR A 451 43.37 -7.56 15.82
N ASP A 452 43.13 -8.23 16.94
CA ASP A 452 42.42 -9.51 17.00
C ASP A 452 40.88 -9.33 17.06
N SER A 453 40.41 -8.09 17.19
CA SER A 453 38.96 -7.78 17.21
C SER A 453 38.33 -8.07 15.86
N THR A 454 37.15 -8.71 15.90
CA THR A 454 36.36 -9.01 14.69
C THR A 454 35.82 -7.73 14.05
N ALA A 455 35.53 -7.76 12.74
CA ALA A 455 34.87 -6.65 12.05
C ALA A 455 33.53 -6.27 12.68
N GLN A 456 32.72 -7.28 13.13
CA GLN A 456 31.48 -7.05 13.86
C GLN A 456 31.73 -6.26 15.15
N LEU A 457 32.72 -6.65 15.94
CA LEU A 457 33.04 -5.94 17.17
C LEU A 457 33.41 -4.46 16.86
N ARG A 458 34.33 -4.24 15.94
CA ARG A 458 34.74 -2.87 15.56
C ARG A 458 33.59 -2.03 15.03
N ALA A 459 32.71 -2.64 14.20
CA ALA A 459 31.54 -1.98 13.65
C ALA A 459 30.53 -1.55 14.74
N HIS A 460 30.29 -2.39 15.74
CA HIS A 460 29.43 -2.05 16.87
C HIS A 460 30.09 -1.11 17.88
N ALA A 461 31.35 -1.31 18.16
CA ALA A 461 32.14 -0.49 19.06
C ALA A 461 32.26 0.98 18.62
N LEU A 462 32.44 1.24 17.31
CA LEU A 462 32.45 2.61 16.80
C LEU A 462 31.12 3.35 17.05
N TRP A 463 29.97 2.65 17.01
CA TRP A 463 28.68 3.24 17.35
C TRP A 463 28.56 3.60 18.83
N VAL A 464 29.12 2.76 19.72
CA VAL A 464 29.18 3.10 21.15
C VAL A 464 29.95 4.41 21.36
N ILE A 465 31.12 4.55 20.72
CA ILE A 465 31.93 5.77 20.84
C ILE A 465 31.21 6.97 20.20
N GLU A 466 30.67 6.82 19.00
CA GLU A 466 29.98 7.92 18.31
C GLU A 466 28.79 8.45 19.11
N ARG A 467 27.98 7.54 19.70
CA ARG A 467 26.82 7.93 20.50
C ARG A 467 27.17 8.57 21.85
N LEU A 468 28.30 8.19 22.48
CA LEU A 468 28.68 8.67 23.80
C LEU A 468 29.59 9.91 23.78
N SER A 469 30.58 9.96 22.89
CA SER A 469 31.61 10.99 22.92
C SER A 469 31.95 11.55 21.55
N GLY A 470 31.51 10.93 20.47
CA GLY A 470 31.96 11.14 19.11
C GLY A 470 33.34 10.51 18.84
N LEU A 471 33.54 10.04 17.62
CA LEU A 471 34.83 9.56 17.13
C LEU A 471 35.78 10.73 16.90
N ALA A 472 37.00 10.65 17.40
CA ALA A 472 38.07 11.63 17.13
C ALA A 472 38.58 11.52 15.70
N ALA A 473 39.18 12.59 15.17
CA ALA A 473 39.66 12.62 13.77
C ALA A 473 40.62 11.46 13.45
N ALA A 474 41.55 11.13 14.36
CA ALA A 474 42.47 10.01 14.17
C ALA A 474 41.75 8.65 14.13
N GLU A 475 40.69 8.48 14.94
CA GLU A 475 39.87 7.25 14.93
C GLU A 475 39.08 7.14 13.62
N VAL A 476 38.50 8.25 13.13
CA VAL A 476 37.83 8.30 11.84
C VAL A 476 38.79 7.92 10.71
N GLN A 477 40.01 8.47 10.69
CA GLN A 477 40.99 8.12 9.68
C GLN A 477 41.37 6.63 9.73
N SER A 478 41.63 6.09 10.93
CA SER A 478 41.99 4.68 11.10
C SER A 478 40.85 3.75 10.64
N LEU A 479 39.63 4.01 11.07
CA LEU A 479 38.46 3.21 10.70
C LEU A 479 38.09 3.35 9.22
N ALA A 480 38.34 4.48 8.60
CA ALA A 480 38.15 4.67 7.17
C ALA A 480 39.12 3.80 6.32
N MET A 481 40.25 3.40 6.88
CA MET A 481 41.22 2.50 6.27
C MET A 481 41.08 1.04 6.74
N ASP A 482 40.05 0.72 7.51
CA ASP A 482 39.81 -0.66 7.95
C ASP A 482 39.70 -1.59 6.74
N SER A 483 40.32 -2.77 6.81
CA SER A 483 40.31 -3.76 5.72
C SER A 483 38.91 -4.29 5.42
N ASP A 484 38.02 -4.34 6.43
CA ASP A 484 36.68 -4.87 6.28
C ASP A 484 35.68 -3.77 5.87
N PRO A 485 34.97 -3.94 4.74
CA PRO A 485 33.97 -2.96 4.28
C PRO A 485 32.77 -2.82 5.23
N LEU A 486 32.48 -3.80 6.08
CA LEU A 486 31.45 -3.71 7.11
C LEU A 486 31.76 -2.53 8.07
N VAL A 487 33.01 -2.47 8.57
CA VAL A 487 33.45 -1.39 9.47
C VAL A 487 33.38 -0.04 8.78
N ARG A 488 33.84 0.06 7.53
CA ARG A 488 33.76 1.30 6.75
C ARG A 488 32.32 1.74 6.49
N THR A 489 31.40 0.79 6.23
CA THR A 489 29.97 1.09 6.06
C THR A 489 29.37 1.69 7.33
N HIS A 490 29.64 1.07 8.48
CA HIS A 490 29.15 1.56 9.77
C HIS A 490 29.78 2.88 10.17
N LEU A 491 31.07 3.10 9.86
CA LEU A 491 31.71 4.40 10.06
C LEU A 491 30.99 5.51 9.30
N VAL A 492 30.76 5.33 8.00
CA VAL A 492 30.07 6.32 7.17
C VAL A 492 28.68 6.64 7.73
N ARG A 493 27.91 5.61 8.07
CA ARG A 493 26.58 5.79 8.66
C ARG A 493 26.60 6.50 10.02
N ALA A 494 27.57 6.16 10.88
CA ALA A 494 27.72 6.79 12.18
C ALA A 494 28.05 8.29 12.04
N LEU A 495 29.00 8.64 11.16
CA LEU A 495 29.31 10.03 10.85
C LEU A 495 28.10 10.80 10.29
N GLY A 496 27.21 10.12 9.54
CA GLY A 496 25.97 10.68 9.01
C GLY A 496 24.93 11.06 10.07
N THR A 497 25.09 10.60 11.32
CA THR A 497 24.20 11.00 12.43
C THR A 497 24.54 12.35 13.03
N ARG A 498 25.72 12.92 12.72
CA ARG A 498 26.16 14.23 13.19
C ARG A 498 25.30 15.34 12.61
N LYS A 499 25.15 16.45 13.33
CA LYS A 499 24.45 17.63 12.80
C LYS A 499 25.18 18.26 11.60
N SER A 500 26.51 18.17 11.58
CA SER A 500 27.37 18.64 10.49
C SER A 500 28.54 17.68 10.35
N LEU A 501 28.92 17.40 9.12
CA LEU A 501 30.07 16.55 8.82
C LEU A 501 31.41 17.21 9.12
N GLY A 502 31.53 18.55 9.00
CA GLY A 502 32.77 19.26 9.20
C GLY A 502 33.94 18.61 8.43
N ASP A 503 35.08 18.43 9.10
CA ASP A 503 36.29 17.84 8.50
C ASP A 503 36.09 16.35 8.08
N THR A 504 35.06 15.66 8.60
CA THR A 504 34.80 14.26 8.24
C THR A 504 34.14 14.12 6.86
N ARG A 505 33.67 15.22 6.25
CA ARG A 505 33.12 15.22 4.88
C ARG A 505 34.12 14.65 3.87
N ALA A 506 35.38 15.06 3.98
CA ALA A 506 36.43 14.57 3.09
C ALA A 506 36.55 13.04 3.14
N THR A 507 36.50 12.44 4.33
CA THR A 507 36.51 10.98 4.48
C THR A 507 35.34 10.32 3.77
N ILE A 508 34.12 10.89 3.86
CA ILE A 508 32.94 10.33 3.21
C ILE A 508 33.03 10.47 1.68
N LEU A 509 33.51 11.60 1.18
CA LEU A 509 33.74 11.81 -0.25
C LEU A 509 34.79 10.82 -0.79
N ASP A 510 35.88 10.55 -0.03
CA ASP A 510 36.85 9.52 -0.38
C ASP A 510 36.20 8.13 -0.50
N ARG A 511 35.32 7.75 0.42
CA ARG A 511 34.59 6.44 0.36
C ARG A 511 33.68 6.38 -0.83
N LEU A 512 33.12 7.49 -1.27
CA LEU A 512 32.25 7.54 -2.47
C LEU A 512 33.07 7.35 -3.77
N THR A 513 34.28 7.92 -3.85
CA THR A 513 35.05 8.04 -5.10
C THR A 513 36.12 6.96 -5.29
N GLN A 514 36.64 6.33 -4.24
CA GLN A 514 37.74 5.37 -4.30
C GLN A 514 37.39 3.94 -4.75
N HIS A 515 36.26 3.75 -5.44
CA HIS A 515 35.80 2.40 -5.87
C HIS A 515 35.73 1.40 -4.73
N ASP A 516 35.30 1.85 -3.55
CA ASP A 516 35.09 1.02 -2.37
C ASP A 516 33.99 -0.03 -2.59
N HIS A 517 33.78 -0.92 -1.63
CA HIS A 517 32.66 -1.87 -1.66
C HIS A 517 31.33 -1.14 -1.91
N SER A 518 30.47 -1.70 -2.77
CA SER A 518 29.23 -1.04 -3.20
C SER A 518 28.34 -0.56 -2.04
N THR A 519 28.29 -1.32 -0.95
CA THR A 519 27.54 -0.94 0.25
C THR A 519 28.13 0.31 0.93
N VAL A 520 29.46 0.45 0.97
CA VAL A 520 30.13 1.64 1.50
C VAL A 520 29.79 2.87 0.66
N VAL A 521 29.86 2.72 -0.67
CA VAL A 521 29.54 3.79 -1.62
C VAL A 521 28.07 4.21 -1.49
N ARG A 522 27.16 3.25 -1.36
CA ARG A 522 25.73 3.54 -1.16
C ARG A 522 25.49 4.27 0.17
N ALA A 523 26.13 3.83 1.25
CA ALA A 523 26.05 4.52 2.54
C ALA A 523 26.61 5.95 2.48
N ALA A 524 27.73 6.16 1.76
CA ALA A 524 28.28 7.49 1.54
C ALA A 524 27.32 8.40 0.77
N ALA A 525 26.68 7.88 -0.29
CA ALA A 525 25.66 8.60 -1.04
C ALA A 525 24.46 8.97 -0.15
N GLU A 526 23.97 8.03 0.68
CA GLU A 526 22.90 8.30 1.64
C GLU A 526 23.28 9.49 2.55
N VAL A 527 24.44 9.44 3.19
CA VAL A 527 24.87 10.49 4.13
C VAL A 527 25.03 11.84 3.43
N LEU A 528 25.65 11.89 2.26
CA LEU A 528 25.82 13.13 1.50
C LEU A 528 24.49 13.70 0.98
N GLY A 529 23.49 12.86 0.81
CA GLY A 529 22.13 13.28 0.46
C GLY A 529 21.40 14.01 1.59
N TRP A 530 21.80 13.81 2.84
CA TRP A 530 21.21 14.48 4.02
C TRP A 530 22.13 15.54 4.63
N HIS A 531 23.36 15.66 4.13
CA HIS A 531 24.34 16.70 4.47
C HIS A 531 24.69 17.51 3.24
N VAL A 532 23.78 18.37 2.85
CA VAL A 532 23.82 19.13 1.60
C VAL A 532 25.06 20.00 1.49
N ASP A 533 25.74 19.94 0.34
CA ASP A 533 26.89 20.78 -0.02
C ASP A 533 27.12 20.75 -1.53
N ALA A 534 27.60 21.85 -2.09
CA ALA A 534 27.88 21.95 -3.52
C ALA A 534 29.00 20.98 -3.96
N ASP A 535 29.99 20.74 -3.09
CA ASP A 535 31.09 19.82 -3.34
C ASP A 535 30.68 18.35 -3.42
N ASN A 536 29.43 18.00 -3.02
CA ASN A 536 28.89 16.66 -3.16
C ASN A 536 28.50 16.31 -4.61
N LEU A 537 28.17 17.31 -5.44
CA LEU A 537 27.50 17.11 -6.73
C LEU A 537 28.35 16.32 -7.73
N THR A 538 29.62 16.75 -7.95
CA THR A 538 30.50 16.07 -8.90
C THR A 538 30.85 14.65 -8.45
N PRO A 539 31.26 14.40 -7.18
CA PRO A 539 31.52 13.05 -6.71
C PRO A 539 30.31 12.10 -6.78
N LEU A 540 29.11 12.60 -6.49
CA LEU A 540 27.88 11.81 -6.63
C LEU A 540 27.60 11.47 -8.10
N MET A 541 27.78 12.40 -9.03
CA MET A 541 27.61 12.16 -10.45
C MET A 541 28.61 11.12 -10.98
N ASP A 542 29.86 11.22 -10.56
CA ASP A 542 30.93 10.29 -10.94
C ASP A 542 30.67 8.89 -10.35
N ALA A 543 30.20 8.81 -9.10
CA ALA A 543 29.80 7.56 -8.49
C ALA A 543 28.61 6.91 -9.22
N TRP A 544 27.65 7.70 -9.74
CA TRP A 544 26.56 7.18 -10.59
C TRP A 544 27.10 6.58 -11.88
N ARG A 545 28.00 7.31 -12.57
CA ARG A 545 28.62 6.82 -13.81
C ARG A 545 29.41 5.52 -13.61
N ALA A 546 30.07 5.39 -12.48
CA ALA A 546 30.84 4.21 -12.11
C ALA A 546 29.98 3.03 -11.59
N SER A 547 28.68 3.23 -11.36
CA SER A 547 27.80 2.18 -10.86
C SER A 547 27.42 1.19 -11.97
N ALA A 548 27.50 -0.11 -11.67
CA ALA A 548 26.96 -1.16 -12.54
C ALA A 548 25.44 -1.01 -12.65
N PRO A 549 24.84 -1.23 -13.83
CA PRO A 549 23.39 -1.08 -14.03
C PRO A 549 22.55 -1.96 -13.10
N GLU A 550 23.08 -3.10 -12.70
CA GLU A 550 22.41 -4.08 -11.82
C GLU A 550 22.40 -3.62 -10.35
N ASP A 551 23.31 -2.71 -9.96
CA ASP A 551 23.31 -2.14 -8.60
C ASP A 551 22.28 -1.02 -8.46
N THR A 552 21.03 -1.38 -8.64
CA THR A 552 19.88 -0.47 -8.72
C THR A 552 19.65 0.33 -7.44
N HIS A 553 19.90 -0.28 -6.26
CA HIS A 553 19.75 0.41 -4.96
C HIS A 553 20.82 1.50 -4.77
N ARG A 554 22.08 1.22 -5.18
CA ARG A 554 23.16 2.22 -5.16
C ARG A 554 22.82 3.38 -6.10
N ILE A 555 22.39 3.08 -7.33
CA ILE A 555 22.01 4.10 -8.31
C ILE A 555 20.86 4.96 -7.76
N HIS A 556 19.83 4.34 -7.23
CA HIS A 556 18.67 5.07 -6.71
C HIS A 556 19.03 5.94 -5.49
N GLN A 557 19.89 5.44 -4.59
CA GLN A 557 20.38 6.22 -3.45
C GLN A 557 21.20 7.43 -3.89
N ILE A 558 22.04 7.30 -4.92
CA ILE A 558 22.80 8.42 -5.50
C ILE A 558 21.84 9.45 -6.12
N ARG A 559 20.78 8.99 -6.83
CA ARG A 559 19.74 9.87 -7.40
C ARG A 559 19.02 10.67 -6.32
N ILE A 560 18.64 10.01 -5.21
CA ILE A 560 18.06 10.69 -4.03
C ILE A 560 19.04 11.73 -3.49
N ALA A 561 20.32 11.39 -3.35
CA ALA A 561 21.34 12.30 -2.84
C ALA A 561 21.52 13.54 -3.74
N LEU A 562 21.62 13.35 -5.05
CA LEU A 562 21.71 14.44 -6.03
C LEU A 562 20.45 15.32 -5.99
N ARG A 563 19.24 14.71 -5.97
CA ARG A 563 17.97 15.43 -5.85
C ARG A 563 17.94 16.32 -4.60
N ASN A 564 18.31 15.76 -3.44
CA ASN A 564 18.28 16.49 -2.17
C ASN A 564 19.27 17.67 -2.20
N ASN A 565 20.50 17.44 -2.68
CA ASN A 565 21.49 18.51 -2.79
C ASN A 565 21.02 19.61 -3.74
N LEU A 566 20.58 19.27 -4.96
CA LEU A 566 20.15 20.25 -5.96
C LEU A 566 18.91 21.03 -5.51
N LYS A 567 17.97 20.37 -4.80
CA LYS A 567 16.77 21.00 -4.27
C LYS A 567 17.09 22.07 -3.23
N GLU A 568 17.97 21.76 -2.27
CA GLU A 568 18.30 22.66 -1.18
C GLU A 568 19.28 23.77 -1.60
N LEU A 569 20.22 23.46 -2.50
CA LEU A 569 21.19 24.43 -3.00
C LEU A 569 20.57 25.45 -3.97
N GLY A 570 19.47 25.09 -4.66
CA GLY A 570 18.85 25.94 -5.68
C GLY A 570 19.74 26.18 -6.90
N ASP A 571 19.29 27.08 -7.79
CA ASP A 571 20.00 27.54 -9.00
C ASP A 571 20.52 26.38 -9.89
N LEU A 572 19.62 25.41 -10.16
CA LEU A 572 19.96 24.25 -10.99
C LEU A 572 20.45 24.62 -12.39
N PRO A 573 19.90 25.66 -13.08
CA PRO A 573 20.41 26.07 -14.39
C PRO A 573 21.90 26.42 -14.38
N SER A 574 22.37 27.20 -13.42
CA SER A 574 23.77 27.58 -13.30
C SER A 574 24.68 26.38 -12.93
N ARG A 575 24.22 25.56 -11.96
CA ARG A 575 24.95 24.37 -11.51
C ARG A 575 25.06 23.31 -12.60
N ALA A 576 24.05 23.14 -13.42
CA ALA A 576 24.06 22.25 -14.58
C ALA A 576 25.09 22.63 -15.63
N GLY A 577 25.48 23.91 -15.68
CA GLY A 577 26.56 24.41 -16.53
C GLY A 577 27.94 23.78 -16.23
N ASN A 578 28.16 23.32 -15.00
CA ASN A 578 29.36 22.61 -14.60
C ASN A 578 29.44 21.18 -15.17
N PHE A 579 28.32 20.65 -15.71
CA PHE A 579 28.22 19.31 -16.29
C PHE A 579 28.01 19.45 -17.80
N ALA A 580 29.06 19.73 -18.54
CA ALA A 580 28.95 20.01 -19.99
C ALA A 580 28.65 18.76 -20.84
N GLU A 581 28.91 17.57 -20.34
CA GLU A 581 28.77 16.32 -21.05
C GLU A 581 27.28 15.94 -21.27
N ALA A 582 26.97 15.39 -22.43
CA ALA A 582 25.59 15.01 -22.78
C ALA A 582 24.98 13.97 -21.82
N ASP A 583 25.78 12.99 -21.38
CA ASP A 583 25.37 11.99 -20.38
C ASP A 583 24.98 12.62 -19.04
N ALA A 584 25.79 13.56 -18.56
CA ALA A 584 25.50 14.25 -17.30
C ALA A 584 24.23 15.10 -17.40
N LYS A 585 23.99 15.76 -18.54
CA LYS A 585 22.75 16.52 -18.76
C LYS A 585 21.51 15.62 -18.79
N SER A 586 21.61 14.43 -19.37
CA SER A 586 20.54 13.43 -19.36
C SER A 586 20.22 12.96 -17.94
N ARG A 587 21.25 12.68 -17.13
CA ARG A 587 21.10 12.29 -15.73
C ARG A 587 20.52 13.43 -14.87
N LEU A 588 20.96 14.67 -15.09
CA LEU A 588 20.40 15.84 -14.42
C LEU A 588 18.94 16.08 -14.80
N LEU A 589 18.55 15.83 -16.07
CA LEU A 589 17.16 15.90 -16.48
C LEU A 589 16.28 14.91 -15.71
N ASP A 590 16.78 13.71 -15.52
CA ASP A 590 16.08 12.69 -14.71
C ASP A 590 15.92 13.11 -13.23
N ILE A 591 16.97 13.74 -12.65
CA ILE A 591 16.90 14.27 -11.28
C ILE A 591 15.98 15.48 -11.17
N ALA A 592 16.02 16.37 -12.16
CA ALA A 592 15.26 17.61 -12.17
C ALA A 592 13.76 17.39 -12.02
N LEU A 593 13.24 16.31 -12.60
CA LEU A 593 11.83 15.94 -12.48
C LEU A 593 11.40 15.58 -11.05
N GLY A 594 12.34 15.23 -10.17
CA GLY A 594 12.12 15.02 -8.74
C GLY A 594 12.22 16.30 -7.88
N ILE A 595 12.38 17.50 -8.50
CA ILE A 595 12.54 18.78 -7.80
C ILE A 595 11.40 19.72 -8.21
N SER A 596 10.35 19.79 -7.42
CA SER A 596 9.13 20.53 -7.75
C SER A 596 9.26 22.04 -7.51
N ASN A 597 10.07 22.74 -8.33
CA ASN A 597 10.24 24.19 -8.24
C ASN A 597 10.57 24.85 -9.61
N ALA A 598 10.54 26.19 -9.64
CA ALA A 598 10.76 26.99 -10.85
C ALA A 598 12.20 26.88 -11.40
N ASP A 599 13.20 26.80 -10.55
CA ASP A 599 14.62 26.66 -10.98
C ASP A 599 14.82 25.37 -11.78
N SER A 600 14.27 24.28 -11.28
CA SER A 600 14.34 23.01 -11.98
C SER A 600 13.54 23.03 -13.28
N ALA A 601 12.36 23.67 -13.29
CA ALA A 601 11.57 23.86 -14.52
C ALA A 601 12.33 24.69 -15.57
N ALA A 602 13.04 25.75 -15.14
CA ALA A 602 13.88 26.54 -16.02
C ALA A 602 15.04 25.72 -16.64
N PHE A 603 15.67 24.85 -15.86
CA PHE A 603 16.67 23.92 -16.37
C PHE A 603 16.04 22.94 -17.40
N VAL A 604 14.94 22.25 -17.05
CA VAL A 604 14.23 21.35 -17.96
C VAL A 604 13.84 22.06 -19.25
N PHE A 605 13.34 23.28 -19.15
CA PHE A 605 12.97 24.10 -20.32
C PHE A 605 14.17 24.46 -21.20
N SER A 606 15.33 24.75 -20.59
CA SER A 606 16.56 24.98 -21.34
C SER A 606 16.98 23.75 -22.17
N VAL A 607 16.76 22.55 -21.62
CA VAL A 607 17.02 21.29 -22.31
C VAL A 607 16.01 21.09 -23.46
N ILE A 608 14.72 21.35 -23.24
CA ILE A 608 13.68 21.27 -24.27
C ILE A 608 14.01 22.20 -25.46
N LYS A 609 14.48 23.42 -25.21
CA LYS A 609 14.91 24.36 -26.26
C LYS A 609 16.02 23.80 -27.16
N SER A 610 16.81 22.85 -26.66
CA SER A 610 17.92 22.23 -27.41
C SER A 610 17.49 21.02 -28.25
N PHE A 611 16.24 20.54 -28.13
CA PHE A 611 15.78 19.38 -28.86
C PHE A 611 15.73 19.64 -30.37
N LYS A 612 16.40 18.79 -31.12
CA LYS A 612 16.30 18.74 -32.60
C LYS A 612 15.29 17.70 -33.05
N ASP A 613 15.19 16.61 -32.30
CA ASP A 613 14.33 15.45 -32.58
C ASP A 613 13.34 15.23 -31.44
N ARG A 614 12.37 14.32 -31.66
CA ARG A 614 11.38 13.91 -30.68
C ARG A 614 12.07 13.22 -29.48
N HIS A 615 11.83 13.72 -28.28
CA HIS A 615 12.28 13.08 -27.04
C HIS A 615 11.22 12.06 -26.55
N PRO A 616 11.61 10.86 -26.08
CA PRO A 616 10.65 9.84 -25.62
C PRO A 616 9.70 10.33 -24.50
N ARG A 617 10.17 11.22 -23.63
CA ARG A 617 9.42 11.79 -22.50
C ARG A 617 8.95 13.23 -22.75
N GLU A 618 8.80 13.64 -24.01
CA GLU A 618 8.51 15.03 -24.35
C GLU A 618 7.24 15.56 -23.69
N ARG A 619 6.16 14.78 -23.69
CA ARG A 619 4.91 15.10 -22.99
C ARG A 619 5.14 15.38 -21.50
N ASP A 620 5.88 14.51 -20.79
CA ASP A 620 6.13 14.64 -19.36
C ASP A 620 6.99 15.88 -19.06
N LEU A 621 7.97 16.17 -19.93
CA LEU A 621 8.82 17.35 -19.79
C LEU A 621 8.04 18.63 -19.94
N TYR A 622 7.17 18.75 -20.96
CA TYR A 622 6.30 19.93 -21.12
C TYR A 622 5.27 20.04 -19.99
N HIS A 623 4.69 18.92 -19.54
CA HIS A 623 3.84 18.88 -18.34
C HIS A 623 4.56 19.47 -17.14
N TYR A 624 5.76 18.96 -16.84
CA TYR A 624 6.57 19.39 -15.70
C TYR A 624 6.89 20.89 -15.80
N VAL A 625 7.38 21.35 -16.97
CA VAL A 625 7.71 22.76 -17.16
C VAL A 625 6.47 23.65 -17.01
N CYS A 626 5.36 23.29 -17.62
CA CYS A 626 4.12 24.06 -17.51
C CYS A 626 3.59 24.12 -16.07
N ARG A 627 3.81 23.07 -15.28
CA ARG A 627 3.39 23.02 -13.87
C ARG A 627 4.23 23.91 -12.97
N TYR A 628 5.55 23.96 -13.13
CA TYR A 628 6.45 24.55 -12.16
C TYR A 628 7.15 25.84 -12.61
N GLN A 629 7.15 26.16 -13.91
CA GLN A 629 7.77 27.39 -14.43
C GLN A 629 7.04 28.65 -13.93
N THR A 630 7.74 29.78 -13.89
CA THR A 630 7.13 31.07 -13.56
C THR A 630 6.09 31.50 -14.59
N GLU A 631 5.10 32.29 -14.20
CA GLU A 631 3.98 32.68 -15.08
C GLU A 631 4.45 33.50 -16.30
N ASP A 632 5.39 34.40 -16.12
CA ASP A 632 5.96 35.23 -17.18
C ASP A 632 6.68 34.43 -18.26
N GLN A 633 7.12 33.20 -17.96
CA GLN A 633 7.79 32.31 -18.90
C GLN A 633 6.85 31.38 -19.67
N LEU A 634 5.58 31.23 -19.26
CA LEU A 634 4.66 30.29 -19.87
C LEU A 634 4.41 30.59 -21.36
N GLY A 635 4.33 31.86 -21.76
CA GLY A 635 4.17 32.25 -23.18
C GLY A 635 5.31 31.70 -24.04
N GLU A 636 6.58 31.77 -23.55
CA GLU A 636 7.72 31.21 -24.28
C GLU A 636 7.64 29.67 -24.35
N VAL A 637 7.15 29.00 -23.29
CA VAL A 637 6.96 27.55 -23.29
C VAL A 637 5.99 27.12 -24.39
N TYR A 638 4.86 27.79 -24.56
CA TYR A 638 3.90 27.50 -25.62
C TYR A 638 4.50 27.80 -27.02
N GLN A 639 5.23 28.91 -27.16
CA GLN A 639 5.90 29.25 -28.41
C GLN A 639 6.90 28.16 -28.84
N VAL A 640 7.77 27.72 -27.93
CA VAL A 640 8.76 26.66 -28.20
C VAL A 640 8.06 25.32 -28.49
N ALA A 641 7.00 24.98 -27.75
CA ALA A 641 6.21 23.77 -28.00
C ALA A 641 5.65 23.76 -29.45
N ARG A 642 5.07 24.88 -29.90
CA ARG A 642 4.56 25.04 -31.25
C ARG A 642 5.64 24.91 -32.32
N GLN A 643 6.81 25.49 -32.08
CA GLN A 643 7.96 25.41 -32.98
C GLN A 643 8.52 24.00 -33.12
N ASN A 644 8.73 23.33 -31.97
CA ASN A 644 9.32 21.99 -31.91
C ASN A 644 8.44 20.91 -32.50
N THR A 645 7.13 21.13 -32.53
CA THR A 645 6.14 20.14 -33.00
C THR A 645 5.52 20.50 -34.36
N ALA A 646 5.99 21.57 -34.99
CA ALA A 646 5.46 22.07 -36.29
C ALA A 646 5.43 20.96 -37.37
N GLY A 647 4.29 20.78 -38.02
CA GLY A 647 4.09 19.79 -39.08
C GLY A 647 3.77 18.36 -38.59
N ASP A 648 3.83 18.08 -37.32
CA ASP A 648 3.46 16.77 -36.72
C ASP A 648 2.26 16.93 -35.77
N ILE A 649 1.06 16.67 -36.27
CA ILE A 649 -0.18 16.88 -35.53
C ILE A 649 -0.30 15.96 -34.31
N GLY A 650 0.19 14.71 -34.40
CA GLY A 650 0.18 13.77 -33.31
C GLY A 650 1.10 14.22 -32.16
N ARG A 651 2.29 14.70 -32.50
CA ARG A 651 3.24 15.26 -31.54
C ARG A 651 2.72 16.55 -30.88
N GLN A 652 2.07 17.43 -31.71
CA GLN A 652 1.39 18.62 -31.16
C GLN A 652 0.35 18.25 -30.11
N LEU A 653 -0.49 17.26 -30.37
CA LEU A 653 -1.49 16.80 -29.42
C LEU A 653 -0.88 16.29 -28.12
N GLU A 654 0.16 15.44 -28.20
CA GLU A 654 0.81 14.89 -27.01
C GLU A 654 1.45 16.00 -26.16
N VAL A 655 2.12 16.95 -26.79
CA VAL A 655 2.70 18.09 -26.08
C VAL A 655 1.62 18.99 -25.48
N LEU A 656 0.55 19.30 -26.22
CA LEU A 656 -0.59 20.06 -25.71
C LEU A 656 -1.29 19.38 -24.53
N ARG A 657 -1.40 18.06 -24.53
CA ARG A 657 -1.90 17.31 -23.37
C ARG A 657 -1.01 17.51 -22.15
N GLY A 658 0.32 17.47 -22.32
CA GLY A 658 1.26 17.78 -21.25
C GLY A 658 1.10 19.21 -20.73
N LEU A 659 1.08 20.19 -21.61
CA LEU A 659 0.88 21.60 -21.24
C LEU A 659 -0.46 21.83 -20.53
N TYR A 660 -1.54 21.26 -21.05
CA TYR A 660 -2.87 21.35 -20.41
C TYR A 660 -2.86 20.73 -19.01
N GLN A 661 -2.31 19.55 -18.87
CA GLN A 661 -2.19 18.90 -17.58
C GLN A 661 -1.43 19.80 -16.58
N GLY A 662 -0.29 20.35 -16.99
CA GLY A 662 0.51 21.22 -16.13
C GLY A 662 -0.22 22.50 -15.71
N ILE A 663 -0.92 23.17 -16.64
CA ILE A 663 -1.66 24.41 -16.33
C ILE A 663 -2.89 24.13 -15.45
N GLN A 664 -3.58 23.01 -15.69
CA GLN A 664 -4.71 22.57 -14.87
C GLN A 664 -4.29 22.29 -13.43
N GLU A 665 -3.13 21.65 -13.21
CA GLU A 665 -2.57 21.37 -11.87
C GLU A 665 -2.16 22.65 -11.11
N ARG A 666 -2.03 23.76 -11.82
CA ARG A 666 -1.89 25.10 -11.22
C ARG A 666 -3.24 25.75 -10.86
N GLY A 667 -4.36 25.10 -11.20
CA GLY A 667 -5.70 25.69 -11.02
C GLY A 667 -5.99 26.81 -12.03
N LYS A 668 -5.37 26.79 -13.21
CA LYS A 668 -5.51 27.85 -14.22
C LYS A 668 -6.05 27.30 -15.55
N PRO A 669 -6.82 28.11 -16.31
CA PRO A 669 -7.20 27.75 -17.67
C PRO A 669 -6.02 27.91 -18.63
N ILE A 670 -6.16 27.34 -19.85
CA ILE A 670 -5.25 27.63 -20.96
C ILE A 670 -5.30 29.12 -21.26
N PRO A 671 -4.16 29.80 -21.52
CA PRO A 671 -4.12 31.20 -21.95
C PRO A 671 -4.93 31.43 -23.21
N GLU A 672 -5.68 32.54 -23.25
CA GLU A 672 -6.61 32.86 -24.35
C GLU A 672 -5.90 32.94 -25.70
N GLU A 673 -4.67 33.46 -25.76
CA GLU A 673 -3.83 33.57 -26.94
C GLU A 673 -3.44 32.18 -27.53
N GLU A 674 -3.49 31.09 -26.72
CA GLU A 674 -3.14 29.75 -27.15
C GLU A 674 -4.37 28.91 -27.61
N LEU A 675 -5.59 29.40 -27.32
CA LEU A 675 -6.82 28.67 -27.63
C LEU A 675 -7.00 28.46 -29.17
N SER A 676 -6.47 29.37 -30.02
CA SER A 676 -6.50 29.19 -31.47
C SER A 676 -5.71 27.96 -31.88
N TRP A 677 -4.46 27.82 -31.44
CA TRP A 677 -3.61 26.66 -31.74
C TRP A 677 -4.24 25.36 -31.25
N VAL A 678 -4.69 25.35 -30.00
CA VAL A 678 -5.35 24.20 -29.38
C VAL A 678 -6.57 23.76 -30.17
N THR A 679 -7.41 24.74 -30.58
CA THR A 679 -8.62 24.48 -31.38
C THR A 679 -8.28 23.94 -32.77
N ASP A 680 -7.24 24.47 -33.44
CA ASP A 680 -6.82 24.01 -34.74
C ASP A 680 -6.27 22.59 -34.74
N VAL A 681 -5.52 22.22 -33.72
CA VAL A 681 -5.05 20.84 -33.50
C VAL A 681 -6.24 19.89 -33.27
N ALA A 682 -7.15 20.24 -32.36
CA ALA A 682 -8.34 19.43 -32.10
C ALA A 682 -9.20 19.29 -33.38
N ARG A 683 -9.46 20.39 -34.12
CA ARG A 683 -10.23 20.38 -35.37
C ARG A 683 -9.58 19.46 -36.39
N THR A 684 -8.26 19.52 -36.57
CA THR A 684 -7.53 18.71 -37.54
C THR A 684 -7.65 17.23 -37.19
N MET A 685 -7.53 16.88 -35.92
CA MET A 685 -7.68 15.50 -35.42
C MET A 685 -9.11 14.98 -35.63
N ILE A 686 -10.12 15.78 -35.28
CA ILE A 686 -11.54 15.44 -35.45
C ILE A 686 -11.89 15.21 -36.94
N GLY A 687 -11.32 15.98 -37.85
CA GLY A 687 -11.49 15.81 -39.30
C GLY A 687 -10.67 14.68 -39.93
N SER A 688 -9.91 13.92 -39.15
CA SER A 688 -9.12 12.80 -39.67
C SER A 688 -10.01 11.64 -40.12
N LYS A 689 -9.58 10.95 -41.18
CA LYS A 689 -10.21 9.69 -41.60
C LYS A 689 -9.84 8.51 -40.70
N ASP A 690 -8.78 8.64 -39.92
CA ASP A 690 -8.39 7.66 -38.94
C ASP A 690 -9.28 7.80 -37.69
N MET A 691 -9.96 6.71 -37.35
CA MET A 691 -10.91 6.65 -36.23
C MET A 691 -10.25 6.97 -34.88
N VAL A 692 -9.03 6.49 -34.66
CA VAL A 692 -8.29 6.71 -33.39
C VAL A 692 -7.98 8.20 -33.26
N SER A 693 -7.49 8.83 -34.30
CA SER A 693 -7.22 10.26 -34.36
C SER A 693 -8.49 11.09 -34.11
N CYS A 694 -9.60 10.76 -34.79
CA CYS A 694 -10.89 11.45 -34.62
C CYS A 694 -11.37 11.37 -33.15
N ARG A 695 -11.39 10.17 -32.55
CA ARG A 695 -11.76 9.96 -31.15
C ARG A 695 -10.88 10.75 -30.22
N THR A 696 -9.57 10.67 -30.41
CA THR A 696 -8.59 11.37 -29.57
C THR A 696 -8.75 12.89 -29.64
N GLY A 697 -9.07 13.42 -30.83
CA GLY A 697 -9.39 14.84 -31.03
C GLY A 697 -10.68 15.27 -30.31
N LEU A 698 -11.71 14.42 -30.34
CA LEU A 698 -12.97 14.66 -29.62
C LEU A 698 -12.78 14.65 -28.12
N GLU A 699 -12.05 13.68 -27.61
CA GLU A 699 -11.74 13.59 -26.17
C GLU A 699 -10.97 14.82 -25.70
N PHE A 700 -9.95 15.23 -26.45
CA PHE A 700 -9.18 16.43 -26.16
C PHE A 700 -10.03 17.70 -26.18
N ALA A 701 -10.88 17.84 -27.20
CA ALA A 701 -11.77 19.00 -27.33
C ALA A 701 -12.86 19.04 -26.25
N ARG A 702 -13.36 17.86 -25.81
CA ARG A 702 -14.28 17.73 -24.70
C ARG A 702 -13.61 18.18 -23.39
N ASP A 703 -12.42 17.64 -23.08
CA ASP A 703 -11.70 17.91 -21.84
C ASP A 703 -11.37 19.40 -21.69
N LEU A 704 -11.17 20.09 -22.81
CA LEU A 704 -10.93 21.53 -22.91
C LEU A 704 -12.20 22.36 -23.10
N ARG A 705 -13.38 21.73 -23.18
CA ARG A 705 -14.67 22.40 -23.40
C ARG A 705 -14.64 23.39 -24.58
N LEU A 706 -14.08 22.98 -25.74
CA LEU A 706 -13.90 23.82 -26.90
C LEU A 706 -15.24 24.08 -27.63
N SER A 707 -16.00 25.06 -27.17
CA SER A 707 -17.32 25.42 -27.68
C SER A 707 -17.31 25.83 -29.17
N SER A 708 -16.19 26.32 -29.70
CA SER A 708 -16.02 26.62 -31.12
C SER A 708 -16.13 25.40 -32.04
N LEU A 709 -15.99 24.18 -31.49
CA LEU A 709 -16.08 22.92 -32.24
C LEU A 709 -17.46 22.24 -32.16
N VAL A 710 -18.45 22.84 -31.51
CA VAL A 710 -19.83 22.33 -31.41
C VAL A 710 -20.42 21.87 -32.77
N PRO A 711 -20.25 22.57 -33.91
CA PRO A 711 -20.76 22.06 -35.17
C PRO A 711 -20.18 20.70 -35.58
N HIS A 712 -18.90 20.46 -35.32
CA HIS A 712 -18.24 19.18 -35.62
C HIS A 712 -18.71 18.07 -34.66
N PHE A 713 -18.90 18.39 -33.38
CA PHE A 713 -19.46 17.44 -32.41
C PHE A 713 -20.87 17.02 -32.81
N ASP A 714 -21.71 17.97 -33.19
CA ASP A 714 -23.10 17.73 -33.57
C ASP A 714 -23.21 16.86 -34.84
N GLU A 715 -22.36 17.11 -35.82
CA GLU A 715 -22.26 16.30 -37.06
C GLU A 715 -21.88 14.86 -36.75
N LEU A 716 -20.83 14.65 -35.94
CA LEU A 716 -20.34 13.31 -35.56
C LEU A 716 -21.27 12.58 -34.58
N ALA A 717 -22.04 13.30 -33.78
CA ALA A 717 -23.06 12.73 -32.89
C ALA A 717 -24.32 12.26 -33.66
N GLY A 718 -24.53 12.72 -34.87
CA GLY A 718 -25.71 12.43 -35.69
C GLY A 718 -25.78 10.99 -36.23
N PRO A 719 -26.94 10.59 -36.75
CA PRO A 719 -27.16 9.21 -37.25
C PRO A 719 -26.34 8.91 -38.54
N ASN A 720 -25.94 9.93 -39.29
CA ASN A 720 -25.17 9.79 -40.49
C ASN A 720 -23.69 10.13 -40.31
N SER A 721 -23.18 9.94 -39.10
CA SER A 721 -21.78 10.17 -38.76
C SER A 721 -20.82 9.43 -39.69
N ALA A 722 -19.78 10.13 -40.15
CA ALA A 722 -18.69 9.52 -40.93
C ALA A 722 -17.91 8.47 -40.09
N HIS A 723 -17.96 8.58 -38.78
CA HIS A 723 -17.35 7.68 -37.82
C HIS A 723 -18.39 7.22 -36.77
N PRO A 724 -19.23 6.21 -37.07
CA PRO A 724 -20.28 5.75 -36.17
C PRO A 724 -19.77 5.36 -34.77
N GLU A 725 -18.54 4.82 -34.70
CA GLU A 725 -17.84 4.43 -33.47
C GLU A 725 -17.37 5.62 -32.61
N CYS A 726 -17.30 6.83 -33.18
CA CYS A 726 -16.98 8.07 -32.44
C CYS A 726 -18.24 8.82 -31.97
N ARG A 727 -19.42 8.32 -32.33
CA ARG A 727 -20.71 8.96 -32.07
C ARG A 727 -20.94 9.22 -30.57
N LEU A 728 -20.62 8.25 -29.73
CA LEU A 728 -20.74 8.41 -28.29
C LEU A 728 -19.78 9.49 -27.74
N THR A 729 -18.52 9.47 -28.15
CA THR A 729 -17.52 10.46 -27.71
C THR A 729 -17.92 11.88 -28.20
N ALA A 730 -18.53 12.00 -29.38
CA ALA A 730 -19.04 13.28 -29.85
C ALA A 730 -20.24 13.77 -29.02
N MET A 731 -21.12 12.87 -28.57
CA MET A 731 -22.21 13.20 -27.62
C MET A 731 -21.68 13.63 -26.26
N GLU A 732 -20.64 12.95 -25.76
CA GLU A 732 -19.94 13.37 -24.53
C GLU A 732 -19.35 14.77 -24.66
N ALA A 733 -18.74 15.08 -25.81
CA ALA A 733 -18.20 16.41 -26.10
C ALA A 733 -19.30 17.49 -26.17
N LEU A 734 -20.45 17.17 -26.77
CA LEU A 734 -21.63 18.06 -26.73
C LEU A 734 -22.11 18.30 -25.30
N THR A 735 -22.19 17.26 -24.51
CA THR A 735 -22.62 17.39 -23.10
C THR A 735 -21.73 18.33 -22.30
N ALA A 736 -20.44 18.38 -22.60
CA ALA A 736 -19.49 19.26 -21.93
C ALA A 736 -19.65 20.76 -22.30
N VAL A 737 -20.27 21.08 -23.43
CA VAL A 737 -20.27 22.46 -23.96
C VAL A 737 -21.65 22.97 -24.41
N ASP A 738 -22.60 22.12 -24.81
CA ASP A 738 -23.92 22.47 -25.29
C ASP A 738 -24.96 21.40 -24.89
N ASN A 739 -25.45 21.46 -23.67
CA ASN A 739 -26.43 20.52 -23.15
C ASN A 739 -27.71 20.44 -23.97
N GLN A 740 -28.15 21.49 -24.61
CA GLN A 740 -29.38 21.48 -25.42
C GLN A 740 -29.22 20.63 -26.67
N ARG A 741 -28.09 20.74 -27.37
CA ARG A 741 -27.79 19.90 -28.52
C ARG A 741 -27.56 18.46 -28.14
N ALA A 742 -26.86 18.22 -27.02
CA ALA A 742 -26.70 16.89 -26.45
C ALA A 742 -28.05 16.22 -26.22
N MET A 743 -29.00 16.91 -25.58
CA MET A 743 -30.37 16.46 -25.33
C MET A 743 -31.09 16.07 -26.63
N ASN A 744 -30.97 16.86 -27.70
CA ASN A 744 -31.57 16.53 -28.96
C ASN A 744 -31.01 15.23 -29.56
N ARG A 745 -29.69 15.04 -29.49
CA ARG A 745 -29.03 13.80 -29.95
C ARG A 745 -29.39 12.58 -29.09
N PHE A 746 -29.52 12.77 -27.79
CA PHE A 746 -29.97 11.72 -26.88
C PHE A 746 -31.40 11.29 -27.22
N SER A 747 -32.30 12.24 -27.46
CA SER A 747 -33.68 11.95 -27.85
C SER A 747 -33.73 11.15 -29.15
N GLU A 748 -32.97 11.55 -30.19
CA GLU A 748 -32.86 10.80 -31.44
C GLU A 748 -32.45 9.34 -31.24
N VAL A 749 -31.39 9.11 -30.41
CA VAL A 749 -30.89 7.75 -30.13
C VAL A 749 -31.93 6.91 -29.42
N LEU A 750 -32.53 7.46 -28.34
CA LEU A 750 -33.47 6.70 -27.51
C LEU A 750 -34.77 6.36 -28.25
N GLN A 751 -35.23 7.23 -29.16
CA GLN A 751 -36.44 7.00 -29.98
C GLN A 751 -36.19 6.15 -31.23
N SER A 752 -34.93 6.02 -31.66
CA SER A 752 -34.56 5.25 -32.84
C SER A 752 -34.82 3.74 -32.65
N GLN A 753 -35.48 3.11 -33.60
CA GLN A 753 -35.65 1.64 -33.58
C GLN A 753 -34.39 0.89 -34.00
N SER A 754 -33.49 1.53 -34.75
CA SER A 754 -32.27 0.92 -35.30
C SER A 754 -31.00 1.20 -34.47
N ALA A 755 -31.09 2.07 -33.45
CA ALA A 755 -29.91 2.36 -32.61
C ALA A 755 -29.54 1.12 -31.77
N PRO A 756 -28.24 0.78 -31.69
CA PRO A 756 -27.76 -0.33 -30.87
C PRO A 756 -28.19 -0.20 -29.40
N ILE A 757 -28.53 -1.31 -28.76
CA ILE A 757 -28.99 -1.32 -27.39
C ILE A 757 -27.96 -0.78 -26.41
N GLU A 758 -26.67 -1.03 -26.66
CA GLU A 758 -25.56 -0.52 -25.86
C GLU A 758 -25.44 1.01 -25.94
N LEU A 759 -25.64 1.58 -27.11
CA LEU A 759 -25.68 3.03 -27.28
C LEU A 759 -26.85 3.64 -26.52
N LYS A 760 -28.04 3.02 -26.58
CA LYS A 760 -29.21 3.44 -25.80
C LYS A 760 -28.96 3.36 -24.29
N ARG A 761 -28.27 2.32 -23.82
CA ARG A 761 -27.87 2.17 -22.40
C ARG A 761 -27.06 3.36 -21.94
N THR A 762 -25.92 3.61 -22.62
CA THR A 762 -25.03 4.69 -22.24
C THR A 762 -25.70 6.06 -22.32
N VAL A 763 -26.48 6.30 -23.36
CA VAL A 763 -27.23 7.56 -23.54
C VAL A 763 -28.29 7.75 -22.44
N SER A 764 -28.98 6.68 -22.00
CA SER A 764 -29.94 6.76 -20.89
C SER A 764 -29.26 7.18 -19.59
N GLU A 765 -28.10 6.60 -19.28
CA GLU A 765 -27.32 6.92 -18.08
C GLU A 765 -26.77 8.36 -18.16
N MET A 766 -26.20 8.75 -19.28
CA MET A 766 -25.71 10.14 -19.49
C MET A 766 -26.84 11.16 -19.29
N LEU A 767 -28.02 10.85 -19.85
CA LEU A 767 -29.19 11.72 -19.70
C LEU A 767 -29.64 11.85 -18.25
N GLY A 768 -29.63 10.75 -17.49
CA GLY A 768 -29.94 10.74 -16.07
C GLY A 768 -28.98 11.56 -15.22
N ARG A 769 -27.69 11.49 -15.53
CA ARG A 769 -26.62 12.24 -14.85
C ARG A 769 -26.71 13.76 -15.07
N LEU A 770 -27.29 14.21 -16.19
CA LEU A 770 -27.54 15.64 -16.43
C LEU A 770 -28.60 16.24 -15.49
N LYS A 771 -29.33 15.42 -14.72
CA LYS A 771 -30.39 15.84 -13.77
C LYS A 771 -31.42 16.83 -14.37
N SER A 772 -31.56 16.83 -15.69
CA SER A 772 -32.47 17.73 -16.42
C SER A 772 -33.92 17.30 -16.28
N PRO A 773 -34.86 18.21 -15.92
CA PRO A 773 -36.28 17.88 -15.90
C PRO A 773 -36.79 17.36 -17.26
N ALA A 774 -36.32 17.92 -18.37
CA ALA A 774 -36.66 17.47 -19.72
C ALA A 774 -36.13 16.04 -20.00
N GLY A 775 -34.93 15.74 -19.48
CA GLY A 775 -34.35 14.39 -19.57
C GLY A 775 -35.13 13.36 -18.77
N THR A 776 -35.56 13.70 -17.55
CA THR A 776 -36.42 12.85 -16.73
C THR A 776 -37.76 12.60 -17.41
N GLU A 777 -38.38 13.62 -18.00
CA GLU A 777 -39.64 13.48 -18.71
C GLU A 777 -39.51 12.58 -19.97
N LEU A 778 -38.43 12.75 -20.73
CA LEU A 778 -38.15 11.89 -21.89
C LEU A 778 -37.98 10.41 -21.44
N LEU A 779 -37.13 10.13 -20.44
CA LEU A 779 -36.91 8.78 -19.94
C LEU A 779 -38.20 8.16 -19.39
N SER A 780 -38.98 8.92 -18.61
CA SER A 780 -40.25 8.46 -18.03
C SER A 780 -41.31 8.20 -19.09
N SER A 781 -41.41 9.03 -20.12
CA SER A 781 -42.37 8.85 -21.23
C SER A 781 -42.07 7.57 -22.03
N LEU A 782 -40.80 7.31 -22.30
CA LEU A 782 -40.35 6.10 -22.98
C LEU A 782 -40.55 4.84 -22.13
N LEU A 783 -40.30 4.93 -20.82
CA LEU A 783 -40.43 3.80 -19.90
C LEU A 783 -41.87 3.23 -19.86
N ARG A 784 -42.89 4.06 -19.99
CA ARG A 784 -44.29 3.65 -19.97
C ARG A 784 -44.66 2.61 -21.04
N THR A 785 -43.91 2.57 -22.14
CA THR A 785 -44.21 1.67 -23.27
C THR A 785 -43.03 0.79 -23.67
N ALA A 786 -41.92 0.88 -22.93
CA ALA A 786 -40.69 0.16 -23.26
C ALA A 786 -40.83 -1.36 -22.99
N PRO A 787 -40.37 -2.22 -23.89
CA PRO A 787 -40.27 -3.65 -23.63
C PRO A 787 -39.14 -3.98 -22.63
N GLY A 788 -39.28 -5.11 -21.94
CA GLY A 788 -38.44 -5.62 -20.85
C GLY A 788 -37.00 -5.07 -20.73
N ASN A 789 -36.07 -5.51 -21.58
CA ASN A 789 -34.68 -5.09 -21.49
C ASN A 789 -34.49 -3.59 -21.71
N TYR A 790 -35.30 -2.96 -22.56
CA TYR A 790 -35.20 -1.51 -22.77
C TYR A 790 -35.77 -0.72 -21.57
N ALA A 791 -36.80 -1.24 -20.90
CA ALA A 791 -37.33 -0.65 -19.67
C ALA A 791 -36.24 -0.57 -18.56
N VAL A 792 -35.42 -1.61 -18.43
CA VAL A 792 -34.28 -1.61 -17.46
C VAL A 792 -33.29 -0.48 -17.74
N LEU A 793 -32.93 -0.24 -19.02
CA LEU A 793 -31.98 0.83 -19.37
C LEU A 793 -32.53 2.23 -19.05
N LEU A 794 -33.81 2.44 -19.28
CA LEU A 794 -34.47 3.70 -18.96
C LEU A 794 -34.63 3.90 -17.46
N ALA A 795 -34.91 2.83 -16.71
CA ALA A 795 -34.95 2.85 -15.25
C ALA A 795 -33.58 3.16 -14.64
N ARG A 796 -32.49 2.59 -15.19
CA ARG A 796 -31.11 2.98 -14.82
C ARG A 796 -30.88 4.49 -15.05
N GLY A 797 -31.27 5.03 -16.21
CA GLY A 797 -31.19 6.46 -16.48
C GLY A 797 -31.95 7.30 -15.45
N LEU A 798 -33.19 6.93 -15.10
CA LEU A 798 -33.98 7.64 -14.09
C LEU A 798 -33.36 7.58 -12.70
N SER A 799 -32.70 6.49 -12.32
CA SER A 799 -32.15 6.32 -10.98
C SER A 799 -30.96 7.24 -10.67
N TRP A 800 -30.35 7.90 -11.66
CA TRP A 800 -29.18 8.78 -11.45
C TRP A 800 -29.50 10.14 -10.83
N SER A 801 -30.75 10.51 -10.61
CA SER A 801 -31.14 11.77 -9.96
C SER A 801 -32.27 11.57 -8.96
N ASP A 802 -32.37 12.44 -7.95
CA ASP A 802 -33.43 12.36 -6.94
C ASP A 802 -34.81 12.46 -7.57
N HIS A 803 -35.02 13.45 -8.46
CA HIS A 803 -36.25 13.64 -9.20
C HIS A 803 -36.57 12.47 -10.15
N GLY A 804 -35.54 11.89 -10.78
CA GLY A 804 -35.68 10.71 -11.63
C GLY A 804 -36.05 9.48 -10.83
N GLY A 805 -35.38 9.25 -9.69
CA GLY A 805 -35.66 8.15 -8.77
C GLY A 805 -37.09 8.21 -8.20
N GLU A 806 -37.51 9.40 -7.75
CA GLU A 806 -38.88 9.65 -7.32
C GLU A 806 -39.90 9.36 -8.43
N THR A 807 -39.61 9.81 -9.66
CA THR A 807 -40.43 9.57 -10.83
C THR A 807 -40.55 8.07 -11.14
N LEU A 808 -39.45 7.32 -11.04
CA LEU A 808 -39.44 5.86 -11.24
C LEU A 808 -40.36 5.16 -10.22
N LEU A 809 -40.21 5.48 -8.92
CA LEU A 809 -41.07 4.88 -7.90
C LEU A 809 -42.56 5.23 -8.13
N ARG A 810 -42.86 6.45 -8.51
CA ARG A 810 -44.24 6.87 -8.82
C ARG A 810 -44.80 6.10 -10.02
N LEU A 811 -44.04 5.87 -11.08
CA LEU A 811 -44.48 5.06 -12.21
C LEU A 811 -44.76 3.60 -11.83
N ILE A 812 -43.95 3.05 -10.92
CA ILE A 812 -44.19 1.69 -10.38
C ILE A 812 -45.46 1.65 -9.55
N GLU A 813 -45.68 2.60 -8.67
CA GLU A 813 -46.88 2.70 -7.81
C GLU A 813 -48.17 2.88 -8.64
N GLU A 814 -48.06 3.62 -9.73
CA GLU A 814 -49.16 3.82 -10.70
C GLU A 814 -49.41 2.59 -11.63
N GLY A 815 -48.58 1.52 -11.51
CA GLY A 815 -48.65 0.36 -12.39
C GLY A 815 -48.23 0.62 -13.84
N LYS A 816 -47.48 1.72 -14.07
CA LYS A 816 -46.95 2.13 -15.38
C LYS A 816 -45.53 1.68 -15.65
N ALA A 817 -44.88 1.13 -14.65
CA ALA A 817 -43.57 0.49 -14.75
C ALA A 817 -43.58 -0.79 -13.88
N ALA A 818 -42.80 -1.77 -14.28
CA ALA A 818 -42.75 -3.05 -13.58
C ALA A 818 -41.96 -2.93 -12.25
N PRO A 819 -42.48 -3.50 -11.12
CA PRO A 819 -41.76 -3.41 -9.83
C PRO A 819 -40.39 -4.09 -9.82
N ASP A 820 -40.19 -5.13 -10.63
CA ASP A 820 -38.94 -5.88 -10.74
C ASP A 820 -37.77 -5.07 -11.31
N LEU A 821 -38.03 -3.89 -11.89
CA LEU A 821 -36.96 -2.93 -12.24
C LEU A 821 -36.12 -2.52 -11.03
N LEU A 822 -36.68 -2.56 -9.81
CA LEU A 822 -35.95 -2.30 -8.57
C LEU A 822 -34.97 -3.43 -8.16
N ASN A 823 -35.08 -4.60 -8.81
CA ASN A 823 -34.13 -5.71 -8.64
C ASN A 823 -32.90 -5.58 -9.57
N ASP A 824 -32.90 -4.62 -10.49
CA ASP A 824 -31.68 -4.32 -11.24
C ASP A 824 -30.64 -3.69 -10.30
N GLY A 825 -29.45 -4.27 -10.28
CA GLY A 825 -28.43 -3.89 -9.32
C GLY A 825 -28.01 -2.41 -9.41
N VAL A 826 -27.98 -1.81 -10.62
CA VAL A 826 -27.65 -0.38 -10.80
C VAL A 826 -28.80 0.48 -10.27
N VAL A 827 -30.05 0.14 -10.64
CA VAL A 827 -31.25 0.87 -10.16
C VAL A 827 -31.32 0.81 -8.63
N ALA A 828 -31.16 -0.38 -8.04
CA ALA A 828 -31.20 -0.56 -6.58
C ALA A 828 -30.13 0.26 -5.86
N ALA A 829 -28.87 0.21 -6.36
CA ALA A 829 -27.75 0.93 -5.80
C ALA A 829 -27.96 2.45 -5.88
N GLU A 830 -28.37 2.96 -7.03
CA GLU A 830 -28.57 4.38 -7.23
C GLU A 830 -29.78 4.91 -6.44
N ILE A 831 -30.89 4.21 -6.41
CA ILE A 831 -32.06 4.61 -5.62
C ILE A 831 -31.73 4.65 -4.11
N ASN A 832 -30.92 3.73 -3.60
CA ASN A 832 -30.57 3.72 -2.18
C ASN A 832 -29.86 5.00 -1.73
N VAL A 833 -29.04 5.61 -2.58
CA VAL A 833 -28.29 6.85 -2.25
C VAL A 833 -29.09 8.13 -2.58
N ARG A 834 -30.23 8.04 -3.23
CA ARG A 834 -31.07 9.22 -3.54
C ARG A 834 -31.88 9.69 -2.32
N VAL A 835 -32.17 11.01 -2.32
CA VAL A 835 -32.94 11.64 -1.24
C VAL A 835 -34.24 12.21 -1.82
N PHE A 836 -35.38 11.65 -1.44
CA PHE A 836 -36.70 12.16 -1.79
C PHE A 836 -37.75 11.68 -0.78
N ASP A 837 -38.95 12.31 -0.83
CA ASP A 837 -39.98 12.11 0.20
C ASP A 837 -40.43 10.67 0.33
N ARG A 838 -40.50 10.19 1.59
CA ARG A 838 -41.00 8.85 2.00
C ARG A 838 -40.34 7.69 1.25
N LYS A 839 -39.13 7.85 0.78
CA LYS A 839 -38.40 6.85 -0.04
C LYS A 839 -38.45 5.45 0.60
N GLU A 840 -38.06 5.33 1.86
CA GLU A 840 -37.91 4.03 2.53
C GLU A 840 -39.27 3.32 2.69
N GLU A 841 -40.32 4.05 3.04
CA GLU A 841 -41.68 3.51 3.17
C GLU A 841 -42.20 3.02 1.81
N ARG A 842 -42.00 3.81 0.75
CA ARG A 842 -42.41 3.47 -0.62
C ARG A 842 -41.67 2.25 -1.13
N LEU A 843 -40.34 2.19 -0.95
CA LEU A 843 -39.52 1.03 -1.32
C LEU A 843 -39.92 -0.21 -0.54
N ALA A 844 -40.17 -0.11 0.78
CA ALA A 844 -40.62 -1.24 1.60
C ALA A 844 -41.99 -1.78 1.14
N THR A 845 -42.90 -0.91 0.65
CA THR A 845 -44.20 -1.30 0.14
C THR A 845 -44.07 -2.05 -1.20
N ILE A 846 -43.27 -1.53 -2.13
CA ILE A 846 -43.05 -2.16 -3.45
C ILE A 846 -42.29 -3.47 -3.30
N ARG A 847 -41.25 -3.54 -2.45
CA ARG A 847 -40.43 -4.74 -2.24
C ARG A 847 -41.21 -5.94 -1.68
N LYS A 848 -42.37 -5.73 -1.04
CA LYS A 848 -43.27 -6.83 -0.64
C LYS A 848 -43.90 -7.56 -1.81
N THR A 849 -43.88 -6.97 -2.99
CA THR A 849 -44.56 -7.53 -4.20
C THR A 849 -43.56 -8.23 -5.14
N ILE A 850 -42.28 -8.21 -4.85
CA ILE A 850 -41.23 -8.80 -5.68
C ILE A 850 -40.28 -9.68 -4.84
N PRO A 851 -39.66 -10.74 -5.43
CA PRO A 851 -38.63 -11.53 -4.75
C PRO A 851 -37.49 -10.66 -4.26
N SER A 852 -36.91 -11.02 -3.11
CA SER A 852 -35.74 -10.30 -2.57
C SER A 852 -34.54 -10.35 -3.57
N PRO A 853 -33.88 -9.23 -3.84
CA PRO A 853 -32.65 -9.23 -4.65
C PRO A 853 -31.58 -10.20 -4.13
N ASP A 854 -31.44 -10.32 -2.82
CA ASP A 854 -30.50 -11.24 -2.18
C ASP A 854 -30.83 -12.72 -2.44
N GLU A 855 -32.11 -13.07 -2.50
CA GLU A 855 -32.55 -14.43 -2.84
C GLU A 855 -32.27 -14.76 -4.30
N ALA A 856 -32.58 -13.85 -5.22
CA ALA A 856 -32.32 -14.04 -6.65
C ALA A 856 -30.78 -14.12 -6.94
N LEU A 857 -29.97 -13.32 -6.26
CA LEU A 857 -28.51 -13.36 -6.38
C LEU A 857 -27.95 -14.66 -5.79
N LYS A 858 -28.46 -15.10 -4.66
CA LYS A 858 -28.07 -16.37 -4.06
C LYS A 858 -28.41 -17.55 -4.99
N GLU A 859 -29.61 -17.58 -5.56
CA GLU A 859 -30.01 -18.60 -6.53
C GLU A 859 -29.09 -18.59 -7.77
N LEU A 860 -28.73 -17.41 -8.28
CA LEU A 860 -27.79 -17.27 -9.39
C LEU A 860 -26.39 -17.83 -9.04
N ILE A 861 -25.84 -17.48 -7.86
CA ILE A 861 -24.57 -17.98 -7.37
C ILE A 861 -24.61 -19.51 -7.27
N ASP A 862 -25.64 -20.08 -6.67
CA ASP A 862 -25.81 -21.53 -6.54
C ASP A 862 -25.96 -22.22 -7.90
N GLN A 863 -26.68 -21.61 -8.84
CA GLN A 863 -26.77 -22.10 -10.21
C GLN A 863 -25.41 -22.11 -10.93
N ARG A 864 -24.64 -21.01 -10.80
CA ARG A 864 -23.31 -20.91 -11.42
C ARG A 864 -22.34 -21.91 -10.81
N ARG A 865 -22.40 -22.10 -9.49
CA ARG A 865 -21.59 -23.10 -8.76
C ARG A 865 -21.84 -24.50 -9.32
N THR A 866 -23.08 -24.94 -9.35
CA THR A 866 -23.45 -26.27 -9.84
C THR A 866 -23.09 -26.47 -11.32
N SER A 867 -23.29 -25.43 -12.15
CA SER A 867 -22.98 -25.50 -13.57
C SER A 867 -21.50 -25.54 -13.88
N PHE A 868 -20.65 -24.95 -13.03
CA PHE A 868 -19.20 -24.93 -13.22
C PHE A 868 -18.58 -26.33 -13.08
N GLU A 869 -19.11 -27.18 -12.19
CA GLU A 869 -18.61 -28.55 -11.97
C GLU A 869 -18.62 -29.42 -13.26
N SER A 870 -19.56 -29.13 -14.15
CA SER A 870 -19.71 -29.83 -15.43
C SER A 870 -19.22 -29.04 -16.65
N ALA A 871 -18.74 -27.83 -16.44
CA ALA A 871 -18.34 -26.93 -17.53
C ALA A 871 -16.98 -27.33 -18.13
N VAL A 872 -16.91 -27.27 -19.45
CA VAL A 872 -15.61 -27.35 -20.16
C VAL A 872 -15.04 -25.94 -20.20
N THR A 873 -13.92 -25.75 -19.53
CA THR A 873 -13.26 -24.46 -19.38
C THR A 873 -11.96 -24.37 -20.18
N ASP A 874 -11.61 -23.13 -20.55
CA ASP A 874 -10.42 -22.80 -21.34
C ASP A 874 -9.74 -21.57 -20.73
N ILE A 875 -8.55 -21.77 -20.16
CA ILE A 875 -7.80 -20.73 -19.45
C ILE A 875 -7.35 -19.60 -20.38
N GLU A 876 -6.96 -19.90 -21.62
CA GLU A 876 -6.52 -18.87 -22.57
C GLU A 876 -7.69 -17.96 -23.00
N LYS A 877 -8.87 -18.56 -23.21
CA LYS A 877 -10.08 -17.77 -23.41
C LYS A 877 -10.44 -16.95 -22.16
N GLY A 878 -10.25 -17.53 -20.99
CA GLY A 878 -10.44 -16.83 -19.71
C GLY A 878 -9.54 -15.61 -19.58
N GLN A 879 -8.27 -15.73 -19.96
CA GLN A 879 -7.34 -14.61 -20.04
C GLN A 879 -7.83 -13.52 -21.00
N THR A 880 -8.34 -13.91 -22.16
CA THR A 880 -8.91 -12.97 -23.14
C THR A 880 -10.13 -12.23 -22.58
N VAL A 881 -11.02 -12.95 -21.85
CA VAL A 881 -12.18 -12.35 -21.16
C VAL A 881 -11.71 -11.38 -20.08
N PHE A 882 -10.70 -11.74 -19.29
CA PHE A 882 -10.09 -10.85 -18.29
C PHE A 882 -9.55 -9.57 -18.92
N GLN A 883 -8.72 -9.68 -19.97
CA GLN A 883 -8.14 -8.54 -20.66
C GLN A 883 -9.20 -7.57 -21.18
N LYS A 884 -10.30 -8.10 -21.70
CA LYS A 884 -11.38 -7.30 -22.28
C LYS A 884 -12.25 -6.60 -21.22
N ASN A 885 -12.53 -7.25 -20.09
CA ASN A 885 -13.58 -6.80 -19.17
C ASN A 885 -13.06 -6.40 -17.79
N CYS A 886 -11.86 -6.85 -17.38
CA CYS A 886 -11.36 -6.68 -16.00
C CYS A 886 -10.06 -5.87 -15.93
N ALA A 887 -9.20 -5.98 -16.96
CA ALA A 887 -7.87 -5.36 -16.98
C ALA A 887 -7.90 -3.82 -16.99
N ASN A 888 -9.02 -3.19 -17.26
CA ASN A 888 -9.18 -1.74 -17.14
C ASN A 888 -9.01 -1.24 -15.69
N CYS A 889 -9.30 -2.10 -14.71
CA CYS A 889 -9.22 -1.76 -13.29
C CYS A 889 -8.24 -2.66 -12.52
N HIS A 890 -8.07 -3.92 -12.95
CA HIS A 890 -7.28 -4.92 -12.25
C HIS A 890 -6.02 -5.30 -13.00
N GLN A 891 -4.97 -5.64 -12.26
CA GLN A 891 -3.70 -6.12 -12.82
C GLN A 891 -3.44 -7.58 -12.46
N ILE A 892 -2.96 -8.36 -13.44
CA ILE A 892 -2.39 -9.72 -13.27
C ILE A 892 -1.10 -9.82 -14.08
N GLY A 893 -0.01 -10.29 -13.49
CA GLY A 893 1.26 -10.51 -14.18
C GLY A 893 1.84 -9.23 -14.81
N GLY A 894 1.63 -8.08 -14.19
CA GLY A 894 2.05 -6.78 -14.71
C GLY A 894 1.16 -6.22 -15.83
N GLN A 895 0.12 -6.94 -16.27
CA GLN A 895 -0.81 -6.50 -17.31
C GLN A 895 -2.12 -6.01 -16.71
N GLY A 896 -2.59 -4.84 -17.12
CA GLY A 896 -3.79 -4.18 -16.63
C GLY A 896 -3.51 -2.97 -15.75
N ALA A 897 -4.58 -2.30 -15.28
CA ALA A 897 -4.49 -1.09 -14.46
C ALA A 897 -4.44 -1.43 -12.95
N LYS A 898 -3.83 -0.53 -12.16
CA LYS A 898 -3.76 -0.62 -10.69
C LYS A 898 -4.80 0.30 -10.03
N ILE A 899 -6.05 0.19 -10.44
CA ILE A 899 -7.17 0.99 -9.89
C ILE A 899 -7.92 0.20 -8.84
N GLY A 900 -8.31 -1.02 -9.18
CA GLY A 900 -8.86 -2.00 -8.25
C GLY A 900 -7.76 -2.84 -7.56
N PRO A 901 -8.15 -3.78 -6.71
CA PRO A 901 -7.22 -4.72 -6.09
C PRO A 901 -6.38 -5.46 -7.15
N GLN A 902 -5.10 -5.67 -6.85
CA GLN A 902 -4.22 -6.50 -7.65
C GLN A 902 -4.62 -7.96 -7.51
N LEU A 903 -4.65 -8.70 -8.61
CA LEU A 903 -5.19 -10.07 -8.64
C LEU A 903 -4.09 -11.14 -8.87
N ASP A 904 -2.81 -10.78 -8.69
CA ASP A 904 -1.72 -11.75 -8.68
C ASP A 904 -1.91 -12.72 -7.51
N GLY A 905 -1.93 -14.02 -7.79
CA GLY A 905 -2.17 -15.05 -6.78
C GLY A 905 -3.61 -15.22 -6.31
N ILE A 906 -4.58 -14.53 -6.92
CA ILE A 906 -5.99 -14.52 -6.50
C ILE A 906 -6.65 -15.91 -6.49
N GLY A 907 -6.14 -16.85 -7.28
CA GLY A 907 -6.66 -18.22 -7.36
C GLY A 907 -6.59 -18.98 -6.04
N ILE A 908 -5.80 -18.51 -5.08
CA ILE A 908 -5.72 -19.10 -3.73
C ILE A 908 -7.05 -18.93 -2.96
N ARG A 909 -7.88 -17.94 -3.33
CA ARG A 909 -9.19 -17.72 -2.71
C ARG A 909 -10.20 -18.81 -3.01
N GLY A 910 -9.92 -19.66 -4.00
CA GLY A 910 -10.81 -20.72 -4.43
C GLY A 910 -12.00 -20.25 -5.26
N PHE A 911 -12.69 -21.22 -5.85
CA PHE A 911 -13.77 -20.96 -6.79
C PHE A 911 -14.95 -20.23 -6.16
N ASP A 912 -15.42 -20.68 -5.01
CA ASP A 912 -16.62 -20.13 -4.36
C ASP A 912 -16.46 -18.64 -4.02
N ARG A 913 -15.28 -18.27 -3.52
CA ARG A 913 -15.02 -16.88 -3.20
C ARG A 913 -14.87 -16.00 -4.44
N LEU A 914 -14.17 -16.46 -5.46
CA LEU A 914 -14.06 -15.76 -6.75
C LEU A 914 -15.42 -15.59 -7.42
N LEU A 915 -16.27 -16.61 -7.33
CA LEU A 915 -17.65 -16.59 -7.81
C LEU A 915 -18.46 -15.49 -7.10
N GLU A 916 -18.37 -15.45 -5.78
CA GLU A 916 -19.06 -14.48 -4.93
C GLU A 916 -18.53 -13.05 -5.18
N ASP A 917 -17.21 -12.82 -5.15
CA ASP A 917 -16.59 -11.51 -5.39
C ASP A 917 -16.93 -10.96 -6.78
N THR A 918 -17.08 -11.84 -7.77
CA THR A 918 -17.41 -11.45 -9.14
C THR A 918 -18.90 -11.15 -9.34
N LEU A 919 -19.78 -11.90 -8.70
CA LEU A 919 -21.24 -11.75 -8.87
C LEU A 919 -21.87 -10.79 -7.83
N ASP A 920 -21.25 -10.62 -6.67
CA ASP A 920 -21.68 -9.71 -5.60
C ASP A 920 -20.53 -8.80 -5.12
N PRO A 921 -20.01 -7.92 -5.98
CA PRO A 921 -18.86 -7.07 -5.67
C PRO A 921 -19.12 -6.05 -4.56
N ASN A 922 -20.35 -5.90 -4.10
CA ASN A 922 -20.74 -5.00 -3.02
C ASN A 922 -20.82 -5.66 -1.64
N ARG A 923 -20.69 -6.97 -1.56
CA ARG A 923 -20.86 -7.71 -0.31
C ARG A 923 -19.77 -7.38 0.72
N ASN A 924 -18.52 -7.27 0.29
CA ASN A 924 -17.36 -7.01 1.15
C ASN A 924 -16.39 -6.05 0.46
N VAL A 925 -16.74 -4.78 0.38
CA VAL A 925 -15.91 -3.77 -0.28
C VAL A 925 -14.93 -3.17 0.71
N ASP A 926 -13.65 -3.35 0.44
CA ASP A 926 -12.59 -2.62 1.13
C ASP A 926 -12.80 -1.12 0.96
N GLN A 927 -12.63 -0.37 2.06
CA GLN A 927 -12.85 1.06 2.07
C GLN A 927 -11.99 1.81 1.04
N ALA A 928 -10.76 1.34 0.78
CA ALA A 928 -9.87 1.92 -0.22
C ALA A 928 -10.40 1.79 -1.66
N PHE A 929 -11.28 0.81 -1.90
CA PHE A 929 -11.89 0.56 -3.20
C PHE A 929 -13.37 0.92 -3.26
N ARG A 930 -13.87 1.66 -2.26
CA ARG A 930 -15.23 2.18 -2.28
C ARG A 930 -15.35 3.36 -3.20
N ARG A 931 -16.51 3.47 -3.80
CA ARG A 931 -16.87 4.57 -4.70
C ARG A 931 -17.02 5.88 -3.92
N THR A 932 -16.43 6.95 -4.42
CA THR A 932 -16.73 8.31 -3.98
C THR A 932 -17.59 8.98 -5.05
N ASN A 933 -18.65 9.65 -4.65
CA ASN A 933 -19.43 10.54 -5.50
C ASN A 933 -18.92 11.97 -5.29
N VAL A 934 -18.53 12.59 -6.38
CA VAL A 934 -18.07 13.99 -6.42
C VAL A 934 -19.19 14.81 -7.03
N VAL A 935 -19.82 15.65 -6.23
CA VAL A 935 -20.84 16.61 -6.69
C VAL A 935 -20.11 17.83 -7.25
N MET A 936 -20.39 18.14 -8.50
CA MET A 936 -19.78 19.27 -9.19
C MET A 936 -20.58 20.54 -8.96
N ALA A 937 -19.94 21.73 -9.07
CA ALA A 937 -20.57 23.03 -8.91
C ALA A 937 -21.73 23.26 -9.90
N ASP A 938 -21.76 22.57 -11.05
CA ASP A 938 -22.87 22.59 -12.00
C ASP A 938 -24.01 21.63 -11.61
N GLY A 939 -23.89 20.93 -10.48
CA GLY A 939 -24.86 19.95 -9.97
C GLY A 939 -24.74 18.58 -10.58
N SER A 940 -23.83 18.34 -11.51
CA SER A 940 -23.54 16.97 -12.02
C SER A 940 -22.81 16.13 -10.96
N VAL A 941 -22.87 14.81 -11.08
CA VAL A 941 -22.18 13.90 -10.16
C VAL A 941 -21.25 12.97 -10.92
N LEU A 942 -20.00 12.99 -10.54
CA LEU A 942 -18.99 12.04 -10.99
C LEU A 942 -18.79 10.99 -9.90
N SER A 943 -18.63 9.74 -10.30
CA SER A 943 -18.47 8.62 -9.35
C SER A 943 -17.27 7.77 -9.73
N GLY A 944 -16.46 7.40 -8.75
CA GLY A 944 -15.28 6.57 -8.98
C GLY A 944 -14.45 6.37 -7.72
N ILE A 945 -13.24 5.88 -7.88
CA ILE A 945 -12.24 5.75 -6.82
C ILE A 945 -11.30 6.96 -6.89
N ILE A 946 -11.13 7.66 -5.78
CA ILE A 946 -10.10 8.71 -5.69
C ILE A 946 -8.72 8.04 -5.77
N GLN A 947 -7.98 8.37 -6.82
CA GLN A 947 -6.63 7.85 -7.01
C GLN A 947 -5.59 8.71 -6.28
N ARG A 948 -5.65 10.02 -6.48
CA ARG A 948 -4.67 10.97 -5.96
C ARG A 948 -5.11 12.43 -6.11
N GLN A 949 -4.40 13.30 -5.43
CA GLN A 949 -4.49 14.74 -5.59
C GLN A 949 -3.23 15.25 -6.32
N GLU A 950 -3.40 16.00 -7.39
CA GLU A 950 -2.32 16.60 -8.18
C GLU A 950 -2.46 18.11 -8.25
N GLY A 951 -1.81 18.83 -7.34
CA GLY A 951 -1.99 20.27 -7.23
C GLY A 951 -3.45 20.63 -6.96
N ALA A 952 -4.06 21.47 -7.78
CA ALA A 952 -5.46 21.90 -7.71
C ALA A 952 -6.43 20.91 -8.43
N VAL A 953 -6.03 19.67 -8.69
CA VAL A 953 -6.82 18.68 -9.42
C VAL A 953 -7.00 17.41 -8.58
N LEU A 954 -8.26 16.98 -8.41
CA LEU A 954 -8.60 15.64 -7.93
C LEU A 954 -8.60 14.67 -9.12
N VAL A 955 -7.88 13.55 -8.99
CA VAL A 955 -7.89 12.46 -9.98
C VAL A 955 -8.77 11.33 -9.46
N LEU A 956 -9.86 11.08 -10.17
CA LEU A 956 -10.86 10.06 -9.90
C LEU A 956 -10.85 9.00 -11.00
N ALA A 957 -10.80 7.72 -10.69
CA ALA A 957 -10.98 6.65 -11.68
C ALA A 957 -12.45 6.20 -11.70
N ASP A 958 -13.09 6.26 -12.88
CA ASP A 958 -14.47 5.82 -13.05
C ASP A 958 -14.59 4.28 -13.11
N SER A 959 -15.82 3.77 -13.24
CA SER A 959 -16.10 2.33 -13.33
C SER A 959 -15.54 1.63 -14.58
N ASN A 960 -15.03 2.39 -15.55
CA ASN A 960 -14.37 1.86 -16.74
C ASN A 960 -12.83 1.94 -16.63
N GLY A 961 -12.31 2.36 -15.48
CA GLY A 961 -10.89 2.57 -15.25
C GLY A 961 -10.33 3.83 -15.90
N LYS A 962 -11.19 4.75 -16.34
CA LYS A 962 -10.76 6.02 -16.95
C LYS A 962 -10.51 7.05 -15.85
N GLU A 963 -9.33 7.66 -15.87
CA GLU A 963 -9.02 8.78 -15.00
C GLU A 963 -9.77 10.04 -15.42
N LEU A 964 -10.52 10.60 -14.49
CA LEU A 964 -11.20 11.89 -14.59
C LEU A 964 -10.41 12.90 -13.76
N ARG A 965 -9.95 13.96 -14.40
CA ARG A 965 -9.17 15.03 -13.75
C ARG A 965 -10.11 16.19 -13.44
N ILE A 966 -10.41 16.40 -12.18
CA ILE A 966 -11.43 17.32 -11.70
C ILE A 966 -10.75 18.48 -10.99
N PRO A 967 -10.84 19.73 -11.48
CA PRO A 967 -10.37 20.91 -10.75
C PRO A 967 -11.08 21.03 -9.40
N GLU A 968 -10.33 21.25 -8.34
CA GLU A 968 -10.89 21.45 -6.98
C GLU A 968 -11.94 22.57 -6.93
N SER A 969 -11.75 23.62 -7.74
CA SER A 969 -12.66 24.74 -7.83
C SER A 969 -14.03 24.40 -8.46
N GLU A 970 -14.16 23.24 -9.10
CA GLU A 970 -15.40 22.75 -9.70
C GLU A 970 -16.12 21.73 -8.80
N ILE A 971 -15.55 21.36 -7.65
CA ILE A 971 -16.13 20.43 -6.70
C ILE A 971 -16.95 21.18 -5.67
N ASP A 972 -18.23 20.81 -5.52
CA ASP A 972 -19.13 21.32 -4.47
C ASP A 972 -19.06 20.42 -3.22
N GLU A 973 -19.18 19.12 -3.40
CA GLU A 973 -19.19 18.15 -2.30
C GLU A 973 -18.58 16.81 -2.68
N ARG A 974 -18.01 16.11 -1.69
CA ARG A 974 -17.55 14.71 -1.82
C ARG A 974 -18.33 13.82 -0.86
N GLN A 975 -18.94 12.78 -1.39
CA GLN A 975 -19.76 11.83 -0.62
C GLN A 975 -19.14 10.43 -0.73
N GLU A 976 -18.68 9.87 0.37
CA GLU A 976 -18.23 8.48 0.41
C GLU A 976 -19.42 7.52 0.29
N SER A 977 -19.25 6.49 -0.52
CA SER A 977 -20.20 5.40 -0.70
C SER A 977 -19.69 4.12 -0.03
N THR A 978 -20.57 3.21 0.32
CA THR A 978 -20.21 1.86 0.75
C THR A 978 -20.09 0.88 -0.42
N LEU A 979 -20.35 1.33 -1.64
CA LEU A 979 -20.43 0.49 -2.84
C LEU A 979 -19.09 0.41 -3.57
N SER A 980 -18.89 -0.71 -4.24
CA SER A 980 -17.80 -0.92 -5.19
C SER A 980 -18.09 -0.20 -6.53
N PRO A 981 -17.09 0.33 -7.23
CA PRO A 981 -17.25 0.74 -8.63
C PRO A 981 -17.31 -0.45 -9.59
N MET A 982 -16.94 -1.65 -9.15
CA MET A 982 -17.04 -2.86 -9.98
C MET A 982 -18.51 -3.12 -10.37
N PRO A 983 -18.76 -3.44 -11.66
CA PRO A 983 -20.12 -3.73 -12.12
C PRO A 983 -20.74 -4.92 -11.34
N ASN A 984 -21.95 -4.74 -10.86
CA ASN A 984 -22.70 -5.80 -10.17
C ASN A 984 -23.57 -6.65 -11.11
N ASP A 985 -23.48 -6.44 -12.40
CA ASP A 985 -24.22 -7.15 -13.43
C ASP A 985 -23.32 -8.02 -14.36
N VAL A 986 -22.14 -8.41 -13.86
CA VAL A 986 -21.15 -9.23 -14.58
C VAL A 986 -21.81 -10.51 -15.15
N ALA A 987 -22.74 -11.12 -14.44
CA ALA A 987 -23.49 -12.29 -14.91
C ALA A 987 -24.33 -12.03 -16.17
N LYS A 988 -24.73 -10.78 -16.39
CA LYS A 988 -25.48 -10.36 -17.60
C LYS A 988 -24.54 -9.93 -18.72
N LEU A 989 -23.37 -9.42 -18.36
CA LEU A 989 -22.35 -8.97 -19.31
C LEU A 989 -21.61 -10.14 -19.95
N LEU A 990 -21.39 -11.23 -19.21
CA LEU A 990 -20.66 -12.41 -19.68
C LEU A 990 -21.60 -13.60 -19.90
N PRO A 991 -21.60 -14.19 -21.10
CA PRO A 991 -22.25 -15.49 -21.34
C PRO A 991 -21.69 -16.55 -20.35
N PRO A 992 -22.48 -17.56 -19.94
CA PRO A 992 -22.03 -18.56 -18.98
C PRO A 992 -20.68 -19.22 -19.32
N ALA A 993 -20.43 -19.53 -20.58
CA ALA A 993 -19.17 -20.13 -21.01
C ALA A 993 -17.98 -19.19 -20.81
N ASP A 994 -18.12 -17.90 -21.15
CA ASP A 994 -17.07 -16.91 -20.95
C ASP A 994 -16.82 -16.64 -19.46
N PHE A 995 -17.89 -16.60 -18.66
CA PHE A 995 -17.80 -16.51 -17.21
C PHE A 995 -17.02 -17.69 -16.60
N PHE A 996 -17.29 -18.93 -17.02
CA PHE A 996 -16.59 -20.11 -16.53
C PHE A 996 -15.13 -20.13 -16.99
N ASN A 997 -14.82 -19.69 -18.20
CA ASN A 997 -13.45 -19.51 -18.68
C ASN A 997 -12.71 -18.46 -17.82
N LEU A 998 -13.35 -17.34 -17.49
CA LEU A 998 -12.80 -16.31 -16.59
C LEU A 998 -12.48 -16.90 -15.20
N MET A 999 -13.43 -17.66 -14.61
CA MET A 999 -13.21 -18.31 -13.31
C MET A 999 -12.02 -19.26 -13.36
N ALA A 1000 -11.92 -20.09 -14.40
CA ALA A 1000 -10.78 -21.00 -14.59
C ALA A 1000 -9.44 -20.25 -14.70
N TYR A 1001 -9.43 -19.12 -15.42
CA TYR A 1001 -8.24 -18.27 -15.53
C TYR A 1001 -7.87 -17.64 -14.17
N LEU A 1002 -8.82 -17.08 -13.44
CA LEU A 1002 -8.55 -16.51 -12.11
C LEU A 1002 -8.07 -17.58 -11.11
N MET A 1003 -8.67 -18.76 -11.13
CA MET A 1003 -8.22 -19.89 -10.31
C MET A 1003 -6.82 -20.38 -10.67
N SER A 1004 -6.42 -20.28 -11.94
CA SER A 1004 -5.07 -20.65 -12.40
C SER A 1004 -3.98 -19.67 -11.93
N GLN A 1005 -4.36 -18.48 -11.47
CA GLN A 1005 -3.45 -17.49 -10.90
C GLN A 1005 -3.04 -17.90 -9.48
N GLN A 1006 -2.50 -19.10 -9.36
CA GLN A 1006 -1.87 -19.58 -8.14
C GLN A 1006 -0.37 -19.41 -8.32
N THR A 1007 0.33 -18.95 -7.30
CA THR A 1007 1.78 -19.08 -7.25
C THR A 1007 2.08 -20.59 -7.24
N GLN A 1008 2.89 -21.06 -8.18
CA GLN A 1008 3.25 -22.46 -8.22
C GLN A 1008 3.88 -22.85 -6.88
N ALA A 1009 3.27 -23.80 -6.19
CA ALA A 1009 3.95 -24.46 -5.09
C ALA A 1009 5.26 -25.04 -5.64
N PRO A 1010 6.43 -24.88 -4.99
CA PRO A 1010 7.65 -25.48 -5.44
C PRO A 1010 7.41 -26.99 -5.62
N ILE A 1011 7.84 -27.51 -6.78
CA ILE A 1011 7.71 -28.91 -7.14
C ILE A 1011 8.35 -29.72 -6.00
N ARG A 1012 7.56 -30.59 -5.38
CA ARG A 1012 8.07 -31.58 -4.43
C ARG A 1012 9.05 -32.46 -5.19
N GLN A 1013 10.35 -32.29 -4.97
CA GLN A 1013 11.37 -33.32 -5.26
C GLN A 1013 11.71 -34.05 -3.99
#